data_f16426c6d3c094b8df6541c47c1ea2ca
#
_entry.id   f16426c6d3c094b8df6541c47c1ea2ca
#
_cell.length_a   1.000
_cell.length_b   1.000
_cell.length_c   1.000
_cell.angle_alpha   90.00
_cell.angle_beta   90.00
_cell.angle_gamma   90.00
#
_symmetry.space_group_name_H-M   'P 1'
#
loop_
_entity.id
_entity.type
_entity.pdbx_description
1 polymer ?
#
loop_
_entity_poly.entity_id
_entity_poly.type
_entity_poly.pdbx_seq_one_letter_code
_entity_poly.pdbx_strand_id
1 'polypeptide(L)'
;LRSRATLRIALICSALAAVAAGGACSRTTAGADFTMQLPDLERVWVGPDYYGNRLQDWRLANDRVEAVTGDSRRSMRTLQLLTYALSEGSGRLEMSVRTGPIEPGGTAHENTWSGFLIGAGGDDVDYRISALVHDWPAPDGGLIVALDGTGTVVVRDNTTIDSPKAARANISTSVDAWPLIDPVSIELAEGDFDDVVLTLVAEPMDGAGAAAPAGAGSASPGVTSGAGQSGGGLYRLTVSVTDGASGAGLGGATYEGIPAEFLSGSVGLVSHNSRHVEPNGQVEGRPLRVFESPVATTGPGYWFRDWTVNGSKVVHHPDRAFGPIMGAMHTLSGGTLKMTAQMGPLGADDTRSGELQVQREGDWQTVATGEVRDLSYTMPFRVDDWDAATDTPYRIVYDLRIAGASADTTQTYTYEGTIRAEPQRNDFILASMNCQHFSARPDEDASARGFWNSSGIWFPHAEVASAVAYHNPDMLFFAGDQIYEGGLDGIVREPYDVAALDYLYHWYWFVWSFRDLMRDIPTIATPDDHDVYQGNIWGAGGKKAEPVGDITAQDSGGYTMDPRWVNAVHETQSSHLPDPPDPTPIEQGITVWYSSVDYGGLSFAVVSDRMFKSAPTVTVPDGRVVNGWFQNPRFDPATQSDVPEAVLLGRRQLDFLDDWGEDWSGAVWMKVLLSQTLFSNLATLPADAPSGAVLPGLDLPAPGEYVEGDRKAADADSDGWPQSGRNRALRAMRKAFAPHVAGDQHLGSVIQYGIDAFEDGPFAFVVPSVANLWPRRWYPPEPGANRAPGAPPYTGEHLDGFGNRMTVHAVANPMRSGVQPSALYDRVPGYGIIRFDKLSRDIVFEAWPRWVDPSQPGAEQYPGWPVEFNQLDNYGGEVGYLPTIEVSGLTDPVVQLIDERDGEVVYTVRIAGSSFRPKVFDAGTRYTVVVGEPDSGQEQRLEGLAVGAGDEVLQVAF
;
A
#
# COMPACT_ATOMS: atom_id res chain seq x y z
N LEU A 1 13.91 -3.88 50.01
CA LEU A 1 13.71 -4.37 48.63
C LEU A 1 12.26 -4.23 48.13
N ARG A 2 11.46 -3.28 48.68
CA ARG A 2 10.08 -3.01 48.20
C ARG A 2 9.77 -1.51 48.02
N SER A 3 10.74 -0.64 47.88
CA SER A 3 10.48 0.80 47.76
C SER A 3 11.16 1.49 46.56
N ARG A 4 11.70 0.75 45.61
CA ARG A 4 12.29 1.34 44.38
C ARG A 4 11.54 1.04 43.08
N ALA A 5 10.52 0.21 43.14
CA ALA A 5 9.70 -0.11 41.94
C ALA A 5 8.55 0.89 41.68
N THR A 6 8.09 1.59 42.70
CA THR A 6 6.92 2.49 42.58
C THR A 6 7.27 3.89 42.06
N LEU A 7 8.55 4.25 42.00
CA LEU A 7 8.97 5.59 41.53
C LEU A 7 9.32 5.64 40.05
N ARG A 8 9.52 4.48 39.41
CA ARG A 8 9.77 4.40 37.95
C ARG A 8 8.50 4.34 37.10
N ILE A 9 7.40 3.86 37.65
CA ILE A 9 6.09 3.81 36.95
C ILE A 9 5.44 5.20 36.91
N ALA A 10 5.69 6.07 37.90
CA ALA A 10 5.13 7.42 37.89
C ALA A 10 5.86 8.39 36.92
N LEU A 11 7.10 8.09 36.51
CA LEU A 11 7.82 8.91 35.51
C LEU A 11 7.54 8.48 34.05
N ILE A 12 7.14 7.26 33.83
CA ILE A 12 6.77 6.78 32.51
C ILE A 12 5.35 7.23 32.14
N CYS A 13 4.44 7.30 33.09
CA CYS A 13 3.09 7.86 32.83
C CYS A 13 3.08 9.38 32.66
N SER A 14 4.12 10.11 33.11
CA SER A 14 4.23 11.56 32.90
C SER A 14 4.87 11.93 31.55
N ALA A 15 5.65 11.01 30.92
CA ALA A 15 6.24 11.21 29.61
C ALA A 15 5.25 10.86 28.49
N LEU A 16 4.37 9.89 28.69
CA LEU A 16 3.30 9.56 27.73
C LEU A 16 2.17 10.59 27.69
N ALA A 17 1.99 11.40 28.75
CA ALA A 17 1.03 12.49 28.76
C ALA A 17 1.57 13.80 28.12
N ALA A 18 2.87 13.88 27.84
CA ALA A 18 3.49 15.05 27.21
C ALA A 18 3.66 14.92 25.69
N VAL A 19 3.64 13.69 25.15
CA VAL A 19 3.68 13.44 23.70
C VAL A 19 2.29 13.57 23.05
N ALA A 20 1.22 13.45 23.86
CA ALA A 20 -0.16 13.69 23.39
C ALA A 20 -0.59 15.17 23.39
N ALA A 21 0.28 16.11 23.75
CA ALA A 21 -0.06 17.53 23.85
C ALA A 21 0.62 18.43 22.80
N GLY A 22 1.30 17.84 21.81
CA GLY A 22 1.96 18.56 20.69
C GLY A 22 1.19 18.56 19.38
N GLY A 23 0.12 17.77 19.24
CA GLY A 23 -0.85 17.92 18.17
C GLY A 23 -1.71 19.14 18.49
N ALA A 24 -1.66 20.18 17.68
CA ALA A 24 -2.64 21.27 17.74
C ALA A 24 -4.02 20.61 17.66
N CYS A 25 -4.75 20.53 18.77
CA CYS A 25 -6.16 20.19 18.77
C CYS A 25 -6.88 21.25 17.92
N SER A 26 -7.03 20.97 16.64
CA SER A 26 -7.93 21.72 15.79
C SER A 26 -9.32 21.56 16.40
N ARG A 27 -9.85 22.66 16.93
CA ARG A 27 -11.18 22.65 17.56
C ARG A 27 -12.22 22.47 16.48
N THR A 28 -12.90 21.33 16.44
CA THR A 28 -14.16 21.16 15.72
C THR A 28 -15.12 22.28 16.13
N THR A 29 -15.60 23.03 15.16
CA THR A 29 -16.51 24.17 15.37
C THR A 29 -17.86 23.82 14.78
N ALA A 30 -18.88 23.66 15.63
CA ALA A 30 -20.25 23.46 15.19
C ALA A 30 -20.88 24.79 14.70
N GLY A 31 -21.74 24.71 13.68
CA GLY A 31 -22.36 25.87 13.04
C GLY A 31 -21.38 26.65 12.15
N ALA A 32 -20.42 25.97 11.59
CA ALA A 32 -19.45 26.54 10.66
C ALA A 32 -20.06 26.68 9.25
N ASP A 33 -19.78 27.80 8.58
CA ASP A 33 -20.21 28.06 7.23
C ASP A 33 -19.08 27.77 6.25
N PHE A 34 -19.37 27.06 5.18
CA PHE A 34 -18.46 26.79 4.08
C PHE A 34 -18.89 27.54 2.83
N THR A 35 -17.93 28.09 2.12
CA THR A 35 -18.14 28.68 0.79
C THR A 35 -16.97 28.29 -0.10
N MET A 36 -17.28 27.65 -1.21
CA MET A 36 -16.29 27.25 -2.23
C MET A 36 -15.54 28.47 -2.77
N GLN A 37 -14.23 28.39 -2.72
CA GLN A 37 -13.34 29.41 -3.27
C GLN A 37 -12.41 28.73 -4.26
N LEU A 38 -12.46 29.13 -5.53
CA LEU A 38 -11.69 28.51 -6.60
C LEU A 38 -10.69 29.51 -7.18
N PRO A 39 -9.42 29.13 -7.40
CA PRO A 39 -8.47 29.97 -8.13
C PRO A 39 -8.80 29.97 -9.63
N ASP A 40 -8.47 31.08 -10.30
CA ASP A 40 -8.56 31.20 -11.76
C ASP A 40 -7.32 30.56 -12.41
N LEU A 41 -7.34 29.24 -12.52
CA LEU A 41 -6.27 28.45 -13.15
C LEU A 41 -6.79 27.07 -13.58
N GLU A 42 -6.01 26.37 -14.38
CA GLU A 42 -6.29 24.96 -14.72
C GLU A 42 -5.50 24.02 -13.82
N ARG A 43 -6.20 23.10 -13.15
CA ARG A 43 -5.60 22.09 -12.26
C ARG A 43 -6.52 20.88 -12.12
N VAL A 44 -5.95 19.66 -12.15
CA VAL A 44 -6.73 18.42 -11.95
C VAL A 44 -7.18 18.28 -10.49
N TRP A 45 -6.27 18.48 -9.55
CA TRP A 45 -6.60 18.43 -8.14
C TRP A 45 -7.33 19.71 -7.69
N VAL A 46 -8.54 19.55 -7.18
CA VAL A 46 -9.43 20.69 -6.86
C VAL A 46 -8.91 21.53 -5.69
N GLY A 47 -8.34 20.89 -4.67
CA GLY A 47 -7.80 21.59 -3.49
C GLY A 47 -7.83 20.72 -2.23
N PRO A 48 -7.22 21.18 -1.11
CA PRO A 48 -7.04 20.38 0.10
C PRO A 48 -8.35 20.05 0.84
N ASP A 49 -9.40 20.82 0.64
CA ASP A 49 -10.71 20.58 1.25
C ASP A 49 -11.52 19.51 0.53
N TYR A 50 -11.09 19.06 -0.65
CA TYR A 50 -11.88 18.24 -1.55
C TYR A 50 -11.20 16.92 -1.89
N TYR A 51 -12.03 15.91 -2.14
CA TYR A 51 -11.62 14.66 -2.73
C TYR A 51 -12.49 14.33 -3.93
N GLY A 52 -11.89 14.41 -5.12
CA GLY A 52 -12.55 14.06 -6.38
C GLY A 52 -12.38 12.59 -6.69
N ASN A 53 -13.47 11.88 -6.83
CA ASN A 53 -13.48 10.48 -7.19
C ASN A 53 -13.95 10.34 -8.66
N ARG A 54 -13.14 9.87 -9.58
CA ARG A 54 -11.72 9.58 -9.62
C ARG A 54 -10.94 10.87 -9.92
N LEU A 55 -9.69 10.97 -9.45
CA LEU A 55 -8.86 12.16 -9.57
C LEU A 55 -8.81 12.73 -11.01
N GLN A 56 -8.53 11.88 -12.00
CA GLN A 56 -8.39 12.24 -13.42
C GLN A 56 -9.70 12.67 -14.10
N ASP A 57 -10.82 12.45 -13.46
CA ASP A 57 -12.14 12.77 -14.02
C ASP A 57 -12.63 14.15 -13.59
N TRP A 58 -11.84 14.88 -12.81
CA TRP A 58 -12.12 16.23 -12.32
C TRP A 58 -11.08 17.24 -12.78
N ARG A 59 -11.47 18.49 -12.89
CA ARG A 59 -10.54 19.62 -13.06
C ARG A 59 -11.12 20.93 -12.56
N LEU A 60 -10.25 21.84 -12.18
CA LEU A 60 -10.51 23.27 -12.14
C LEU A 60 -10.26 23.85 -13.51
N ALA A 61 -11.20 24.60 -14.05
CA ALA A 61 -11.06 25.37 -15.26
C ALA A 61 -12.22 26.39 -15.34
N ASN A 62 -12.00 27.53 -15.93
CA ASN A 62 -13.05 28.54 -16.17
C ASN A 62 -13.79 29.00 -14.88
N ASP A 63 -13.07 29.23 -13.80
CA ASP A 63 -13.59 29.57 -12.46
C ASP A 63 -14.60 28.55 -11.89
N ARG A 64 -14.52 27.31 -12.27
CA ARG A 64 -15.45 26.27 -11.83
C ARG A 64 -14.75 24.92 -11.72
N VAL A 65 -15.37 23.99 -11.00
CA VAL A 65 -14.98 22.58 -11.00
C VAL A 65 -15.78 21.86 -12.07
N GLU A 66 -15.14 21.04 -12.88
CA GLU A 66 -15.76 20.27 -13.96
C GLU A 66 -15.54 18.77 -13.73
N ALA A 67 -16.62 17.98 -13.80
CA ALA A 67 -16.54 16.52 -13.95
C ALA A 67 -16.41 16.21 -15.45
N VAL A 68 -15.18 16.08 -15.94
CA VAL A 68 -14.87 16.08 -17.37
C VAL A 68 -15.24 14.80 -18.09
N THR A 69 -15.36 13.70 -17.35
CA THR A 69 -15.73 12.42 -17.93
C THR A 69 -16.40 11.51 -16.88
N GLY A 70 -17.13 10.52 -17.35
CA GLY A 70 -17.61 9.37 -16.61
C GLY A 70 -17.22 8.08 -17.32
N ASP A 71 -17.16 6.97 -16.60
CA ASP A 71 -16.97 5.63 -17.15
C ASP A 71 -18.34 5.03 -17.49
N SER A 72 -18.46 4.32 -18.61
CA SER A 72 -19.69 3.61 -18.98
C SER A 72 -20.17 2.58 -17.95
N ARG A 73 -19.27 2.13 -17.08
CA ARG A 73 -19.57 1.20 -15.98
C ARG A 73 -19.88 1.89 -14.67
N ARG A 74 -19.41 3.13 -14.51
CA ARG A 74 -19.54 3.95 -13.30
C ARG A 74 -19.75 5.40 -13.70
N SER A 75 -20.98 5.74 -13.99
CA SER A 75 -21.37 7.02 -14.58
C SER A 75 -21.47 8.17 -13.58
N MET A 76 -21.49 7.88 -12.28
CA MET A 76 -21.49 8.89 -11.21
C MET A 76 -20.07 9.23 -10.78
N ARG A 77 -19.83 10.51 -10.57
CA ARG A 77 -18.61 11.07 -9.98
C ARG A 77 -18.98 11.93 -8.79
N THR A 78 -18.20 11.81 -7.73
CA THR A 78 -18.40 12.57 -6.49
C THR A 78 -17.20 13.46 -6.20
N LEU A 79 -17.48 14.67 -5.75
CA LEU A 79 -16.51 15.59 -5.15
C LEU A 79 -16.91 15.78 -3.70
N GLN A 80 -16.25 15.05 -2.81
CA GLN A 80 -16.53 15.12 -1.38
C GLN A 80 -15.82 16.31 -0.74
N LEU A 81 -16.53 17.00 0.16
CA LEU A 81 -15.95 18.01 1.03
C LEU A 81 -15.37 17.32 2.27
N LEU A 82 -14.04 17.27 2.37
CA LEU A 82 -13.34 16.54 3.45
C LEU A 82 -13.44 17.28 4.79
N THR A 83 -13.25 18.58 4.75
CA THR A 83 -13.08 19.42 5.95
C THR A 83 -14.39 19.83 6.61
N TYR A 84 -15.54 19.45 6.05
CA TYR A 84 -16.85 19.70 6.65
C TYR A 84 -17.73 18.46 6.60
N ALA A 85 -18.48 18.24 7.67
CA ALA A 85 -19.39 17.11 7.79
C ALA A 85 -20.68 17.53 8.53
N LEU A 86 -21.68 16.66 8.49
CA LEU A 86 -22.93 16.83 9.24
C LEU A 86 -22.87 16.09 10.56
N SER A 87 -23.21 16.75 11.66
CA SER A 87 -23.27 16.14 12.99
C SER A 87 -24.51 15.27 13.19
N GLU A 88 -24.47 14.32 14.14
CA GLU A 88 -25.64 13.52 14.58
C GLU A 88 -26.77 14.38 15.14
N GLY A 89 -26.43 15.48 15.77
CA GLY A 89 -27.38 16.34 16.47
C GLY A 89 -28.49 16.91 15.56
N SER A 90 -29.64 17.21 16.15
CA SER A 90 -30.71 17.94 15.45
C SER A 90 -30.23 19.35 15.09
N GLY A 91 -30.55 19.82 13.88
CA GLY A 91 -30.15 21.13 13.41
C GLY A 91 -30.58 21.39 11.98
N ARG A 92 -30.41 22.64 11.52
CA ARG A 92 -30.71 23.07 10.16
C ARG A 92 -29.47 22.87 9.27
N LEU A 93 -29.70 22.40 8.05
CA LEU A 93 -28.73 22.38 6.95
C LEU A 93 -29.27 23.22 5.80
N GLU A 94 -28.38 24.01 5.20
CA GLU A 94 -28.63 24.69 3.93
C GLU A 94 -27.43 24.53 3.01
N MET A 95 -27.66 24.01 1.81
CA MET A 95 -26.65 23.84 0.77
C MET A 95 -27.12 24.52 -0.50
N SER A 96 -26.22 25.17 -1.22
CA SER A 96 -26.50 25.77 -2.53
C SER A 96 -25.32 25.59 -3.45
N VAL A 97 -25.57 25.27 -4.71
CA VAL A 97 -24.55 25.15 -5.75
C VAL A 97 -25.07 25.66 -7.08
N ARG A 98 -24.23 26.36 -7.83
CA ARG A 98 -24.49 26.72 -9.23
C ARG A 98 -23.90 25.65 -10.13
N THR A 99 -24.71 25.12 -11.06
CA THR A 99 -24.36 23.96 -11.87
C THR A 99 -25.03 24.03 -13.24
N GLY A 100 -24.44 23.30 -14.19
CA GLY A 100 -24.97 23.08 -15.53
C GLY A 100 -24.12 22.06 -16.27
N PRO A 101 -24.54 21.61 -17.45
CA PRO A 101 -23.74 20.72 -18.28
C PRO A 101 -22.47 21.42 -18.78
N ILE A 102 -21.37 20.70 -18.88
CA ILE A 102 -20.12 21.22 -19.48
C ILE A 102 -20.37 21.60 -20.96
N GLU A 103 -21.14 20.78 -21.67
CA GLU A 103 -21.60 21.04 -23.05
C GLU A 103 -23.08 21.50 -23.03
N PRO A 104 -23.36 22.77 -23.24
CA PRO A 104 -24.74 23.30 -23.25
C PRO A 104 -25.64 22.54 -24.23
N GLY A 105 -26.89 22.26 -23.80
CA GLY A 105 -27.88 21.50 -24.59
C GLY A 105 -27.55 20.01 -24.78
N GLY A 106 -26.42 19.52 -24.24
CA GLY A 106 -25.96 18.14 -24.46
C GLY A 106 -26.55 17.08 -23.53
N THR A 107 -27.23 17.47 -22.45
CA THR A 107 -27.58 16.58 -21.32
C THR A 107 -29.08 16.44 -21.04
N ALA A 108 -29.96 16.78 -21.97
CA ALA A 108 -31.41 16.65 -21.79
C ALA A 108 -31.83 15.15 -21.78
N HIS A 109 -31.50 14.43 -20.70
CA HIS A 109 -31.86 13.03 -20.55
C HIS A 109 -32.14 12.72 -19.07
N GLU A 110 -33.14 11.87 -18.80
CA GLU A 110 -33.53 11.46 -17.43
C GLU A 110 -32.43 10.77 -16.63
N ASN A 111 -31.44 10.16 -17.31
CA ASN A 111 -30.29 9.48 -16.68
C ASN A 111 -29.03 10.36 -16.64
N THR A 112 -29.16 11.66 -16.74
CA THR A 112 -28.08 12.63 -16.50
C THR A 112 -28.54 13.61 -15.43
N TRP A 113 -27.74 13.81 -14.39
CA TRP A 113 -28.13 14.66 -13.26
C TRP A 113 -26.94 15.21 -12.49
N SER A 114 -27.17 16.32 -11.80
CA SER A 114 -26.20 16.95 -10.90
C SER A 114 -26.86 17.40 -9.61
N GLY A 115 -26.10 17.42 -8.52
CA GLY A 115 -26.63 17.84 -7.23
C GLY A 115 -25.73 17.47 -6.06
N PHE A 116 -26.34 17.05 -4.96
CA PHE A 116 -25.71 16.80 -3.68
C PHE A 116 -25.77 15.32 -3.29
N LEU A 117 -24.69 14.85 -2.66
CA LEU A 117 -24.65 13.66 -1.82
C LEU A 117 -24.60 14.13 -0.36
N ILE A 118 -25.49 13.65 0.49
CA ILE A 118 -25.58 14.04 1.89
C ILE A 118 -25.63 12.80 2.80
N GLY A 119 -24.97 12.87 3.95
CA GLY A 119 -24.99 11.84 4.98
C GLY A 119 -24.25 10.56 4.62
N ALA A 120 -23.35 10.59 3.63
CA ALA A 120 -22.55 9.44 3.29
C ALA A 120 -21.59 9.06 4.41
N GLY A 121 -21.54 7.78 4.77
CA GLY A 121 -20.73 7.22 5.85
C GLY A 121 -21.36 7.30 7.24
N GLY A 122 -22.40 8.12 7.43
CA GLY A 122 -22.96 8.32 8.77
C GLY A 122 -21.88 8.71 9.77
N ASP A 123 -22.03 8.22 11.02
CA ASP A 123 -21.08 8.48 12.11
C ASP A 123 -20.10 7.31 12.33
N ASP A 124 -20.39 6.14 11.78
CA ASP A 124 -19.66 4.89 12.04
C ASP A 124 -18.58 4.59 11.00
N VAL A 125 -18.63 5.20 9.81
CA VAL A 125 -17.69 4.95 8.72
C VAL A 125 -16.63 6.04 8.67
N ASP A 126 -15.35 5.65 8.58
CA ASP A 126 -14.25 6.58 8.39
C ASP A 126 -14.53 7.48 7.18
N TYR A 127 -14.42 8.80 7.36
CA TYR A 127 -14.68 9.79 6.30
C TYR A 127 -13.84 9.55 5.03
N ARG A 128 -12.67 8.91 5.16
CA ARG A 128 -11.82 8.53 4.05
C ARG A 128 -12.44 7.43 3.20
N ILE A 129 -13.15 6.48 3.82
CA ILE A 129 -13.92 5.46 3.11
C ILE A 129 -15.06 6.12 2.35
N SER A 130 -15.82 7.01 2.99
CA SER A 130 -16.93 7.70 2.33
C SER A 130 -16.49 8.58 1.16
N ALA A 131 -15.24 9.08 1.17
CA ALA A 131 -14.67 9.83 0.06
C ALA A 131 -14.50 8.99 -1.22
N LEU A 132 -14.39 7.66 -1.10
CA LEU A 132 -14.28 6.76 -2.25
C LEU A 132 -15.63 6.38 -2.87
N VAL A 133 -16.73 6.82 -2.26
CA VAL A 133 -18.07 6.53 -2.77
C VAL A 133 -18.30 7.18 -4.11
N HIS A 134 -18.80 6.41 -5.05
CA HIS A 134 -19.42 6.91 -6.25
C HIS A 134 -20.68 6.09 -6.55
N ASP A 135 -20.89 5.39 -7.56
CA ASP A 135 -22.14 4.76 -7.98
C ASP A 135 -22.53 3.46 -7.21
N TRP A 136 -22.07 3.28 -5.97
CA TRP A 136 -22.36 2.07 -5.19
C TRP A 136 -23.25 2.38 -3.99
N PRO A 137 -24.49 1.90 -3.97
CA PRO A 137 -25.32 1.97 -2.78
C PRO A 137 -24.78 1.03 -1.70
N ALA A 138 -24.86 1.47 -0.45
CA ALA A 138 -24.43 0.72 0.72
C ALA A 138 -25.27 1.11 1.95
N PRO A 139 -25.27 0.34 3.04
CA PRO A 139 -26.04 0.68 4.24
C PRO A 139 -25.85 2.11 4.72
N ASP A 140 -24.64 2.67 4.54
CA ASP A 140 -24.31 4.03 4.92
C ASP A 140 -24.11 4.94 3.69
N GLY A 141 -24.85 4.67 2.60
CA GLY A 141 -24.71 5.37 1.31
C GLY A 141 -25.19 6.80 1.27
N GLY A 142 -25.96 7.22 2.25
CA GLY A 142 -26.51 8.58 2.30
C GLY A 142 -27.67 8.80 1.33
N LEU A 143 -27.98 10.05 1.06
CA LEU A 143 -29.07 10.52 0.21
C LEU A 143 -28.53 11.38 -0.94
N ILE A 144 -29.01 11.12 -2.16
CA ILE A 144 -28.70 11.95 -3.32
C ILE A 144 -29.89 12.88 -3.58
N VAL A 145 -29.64 14.17 -3.67
CA VAL A 145 -30.60 15.20 -4.03
C VAL A 145 -30.09 15.94 -5.26
N ALA A 146 -30.77 15.78 -6.40
CA ALA A 146 -30.24 16.25 -7.68
C ALA A 146 -31.35 16.75 -8.60
N LEU A 147 -30.96 17.49 -9.63
CA LEU A 147 -31.78 17.88 -10.77
C LEU A 147 -31.34 17.08 -11.99
N ASP A 148 -32.27 16.36 -12.63
CA ASP A 148 -31.97 15.63 -13.86
C ASP A 148 -32.05 16.51 -15.12
N GLY A 149 -31.53 15.95 -16.24
CA GLY A 149 -31.49 16.68 -17.52
C GLY A 149 -32.84 16.93 -18.15
N THR A 150 -33.95 16.44 -17.58
CA THR A 150 -35.32 16.72 -18.02
C THR A 150 -36.01 17.75 -17.13
N GLY A 151 -35.33 18.26 -16.08
CA GLY A 151 -35.89 19.20 -15.13
C GLY A 151 -36.62 18.54 -13.96
N THR A 152 -36.38 17.26 -13.67
CA THR A 152 -36.97 16.58 -12.53
C THR A 152 -36.06 16.68 -11.33
N VAL A 153 -36.59 17.14 -10.19
CA VAL A 153 -35.92 17.01 -8.90
C VAL A 153 -36.02 15.58 -8.46
N VAL A 154 -34.89 14.93 -8.27
CA VAL A 154 -34.75 13.54 -7.85
C VAL A 154 -34.15 13.46 -6.47
N VAL A 155 -34.78 12.70 -5.59
CA VAL A 155 -34.24 12.33 -4.28
C VAL A 155 -34.10 10.81 -4.26
N ARG A 156 -32.86 10.34 -4.07
CA ARG A 156 -32.52 8.92 -4.18
C ARG A 156 -31.92 8.44 -2.86
N ASP A 157 -32.45 7.34 -2.37
CA ASP A 157 -31.91 6.61 -1.24
C ASP A 157 -30.72 5.77 -1.73
N ASN A 158 -29.51 6.19 -1.38
CA ASN A 158 -28.28 5.50 -1.75
C ASN A 158 -27.92 4.37 -0.76
N THR A 159 -28.81 4.05 0.19
CA THR A 159 -28.60 2.97 1.16
C THR A 159 -29.21 1.64 0.70
N THR A 160 -30.09 1.67 -0.30
CA THR A 160 -30.84 0.49 -0.73
C THR A 160 -30.41 0.00 -2.12
N ILE A 161 -30.46 -1.32 -2.30
CA ILE A 161 -30.18 -2.00 -3.56
C ILE A 161 -31.42 -2.79 -3.96
N ASP A 162 -32.09 -2.41 -5.06
CA ASP A 162 -33.28 -3.08 -5.56
C ASP A 162 -33.04 -4.53 -5.99
N SER A 163 -31.81 -4.89 -6.31
CA SER A 163 -31.48 -6.24 -6.73
C SER A 163 -30.10 -6.69 -6.26
N PRO A 164 -30.02 -7.76 -5.45
CA PRO A 164 -28.75 -8.40 -5.13
C PRO A 164 -27.97 -8.90 -6.35
N LYS A 165 -28.64 -9.08 -7.51
CA LYS A 165 -27.97 -9.45 -8.76
C LYS A 165 -27.27 -8.28 -9.43
N ALA A 166 -27.81 -7.07 -9.34
CA ALA A 166 -27.16 -5.87 -9.86
C ALA A 166 -25.88 -5.57 -9.07
N ALA A 167 -25.91 -5.70 -7.74
CA ALA A 167 -24.73 -5.59 -6.89
C ALA A 167 -23.65 -6.66 -7.19
N ARG A 168 -24.05 -7.85 -7.63
CA ARG A 168 -23.13 -8.94 -7.96
C ARG A 168 -22.46 -8.80 -9.32
N ALA A 169 -23.03 -8.02 -10.22
CA ALA A 169 -22.56 -8.01 -11.60
C ALA A 169 -21.43 -6.99 -11.85
N ASN A 170 -21.07 -6.13 -10.88
CA ASN A 170 -20.18 -4.99 -11.07
C ASN A 170 -20.55 -4.14 -12.30
N ILE A 171 -21.79 -4.29 -12.71
CA ILE A 171 -22.37 -3.52 -13.77
C ILE A 171 -22.75 -2.23 -13.08
N SER A 172 -22.44 -1.09 -13.66
CA SER A 172 -23.14 0.15 -13.41
C SER A 172 -24.59 -0.21 -13.11
N THR A 173 -24.94 -0.19 -11.85
CA THR A 173 -26.35 -0.24 -11.50
C THR A 173 -26.90 0.97 -12.22
N SER A 174 -27.71 0.76 -13.25
CA SER A 174 -28.34 1.88 -13.86
C SER A 174 -29.00 2.64 -12.72
N VAL A 175 -28.88 3.96 -12.72
CA VAL A 175 -29.49 4.83 -11.71
C VAL A 175 -30.98 4.58 -11.60
N ASP A 176 -31.58 4.00 -12.66
CA ASP A 176 -32.95 3.50 -12.71
C ASP A 176 -33.25 2.41 -11.67
N ALA A 177 -32.24 1.73 -11.12
CA ALA A 177 -32.42 0.74 -10.08
C ALA A 177 -32.47 1.35 -8.66
N TRP A 178 -32.14 2.61 -8.48
CA TRP A 178 -32.17 3.26 -7.17
C TRP A 178 -33.58 3.75 -6.84
N PRO A 179 -34.12 3.45 -5.66
CA PRO A 179 -35.44 3.91 -5.27
C PRO A 179 -35.53 5.43 -5.36
N LEU A 180 -36.56 5.89 -6.00
CA LEU A 180 -36.90 7.32 -6.03
C LEU A 180 -37.87 7.59 -4.87
N ILE A 181 -37.62 8.68 -4.15
CA ILE A 181 -38.55 9.22 -3.18
C ILE A 181 -39.32 10.34 -3.90
N ASP A 182 -40.57 10.07 -4.26
CA ASP A 182 -41.53 11.01 -4.84
C ASP A 182 -40.92 12.07 -5.81
N PRO A 183 -40.54 11.72 -7.02
CA PRO A 183 -39.92 12.64 -7.96
C PRO A 183 -40.89 13.77 -8.34
N VAL A 184 -40.37 15.00 -8.40
CA VAL A 184 -41.16 16.18 -8.76
C VAL A 184 -40.60 16.85 -10.02
N SER A 185 -41.35 16.84 -11.10
CA SER A 185 -40.96 17.50 -12.33
C SER A 185 -41.22 19.01 -12.24
N ILE A 186 -40.23 19.78 -12.66
CA ILE A 186 -40.29 21.23 -12.81
C ILE A 186 -40.36 21.53 -14.31
N GLU A 187 -41.28 22.41 -14.72
CA GLU A 187 -41.36 22.85 -16.12
C GLU A 187 -40.17 23.79 -16.41
N LEU A 188 -39.12 23.30 -17.06
CA LEU A 188 -37.98 24.08 -17.54
C LEU A 188 -38.13 24.31 -19.04
N ALA A 189 -37.83 25.53 -19.50
CA ALA A 189 -37.73 25.84 -20.94
C ALA A 189 -36.38 25.32 -21.48
N GLU A 190 -36.29 25.14 -22.79
CA GLU A 190 -35.05 24.74 -23.47
C GLU A 190 -33.93 25.79 -23.17
N GLY A 191 -32.81 25.31 -22.60
CA GLY A 191 -31.69 26.16 -22.18
C GLY A 191 -31.68 26.61 -20.72
N ASP A 192 -32.82 26.54 -20.02
CA ASP A 192 -32.89 26.92 -18.59
C ASP A 192 -32.01 26.04 -17.71
N PHE A 193 -31.67 24.82 -18.16
CA PHE A 193 -30.87 23.85 -17.46
C PHE A 193 -29.35 24.08 -17.60
N ASP A 194 -28.94 24.91 -18.55
CA ASP A 194 -27.52 25.15 -18.84
C ASP A 194 -26.78 25.88 -17.71
N ASP A 195 -27.53 26.61 -16.88
CA ASP A 195 -27.01 27.40 -15.75
C ASP A 195 -28.07 27.58 -14.67
N VAL A 196 -28.07 26.76 -13.66
CA VAL A 196 -29.04 26.80 -12.55
C VAL A 196 -28.33 26.87 -11.19
N VAL A 197 -29.04 27.43 -10.20
CA VAL A 197 -28.68 27.29 -8.78
C VAL A 197 -29.65 26.33 -8.14
N LEU A 198 -29.09 25.22 -7.65
CA LEU A 198 -29.80 24.23 -6.85
C LEU A 198 -29.57 24.53 -5.36
N THR A 199 -30.67 24.73 -4.62
CA THR A 199 -30.59 24.95 -3.16
C THR A 199 -31.40 23.90 -2.44
N LEU A 200 -30.80 23.31 -1.38
CA LEU A 200 -31.40 22.35 -0.48
C LEU A 200 -31.44 22.94 0.93
N VAL A 201 -32.61 22.94 1.56
CA VAL A 201 -32.78 23.29 2.98
C VAL A 201 -33.37 22.08 3.70
N ALA A 202 -32.70 21.63 4.75
CA ALA A 202 -33.19 20.57 5.63
C ALA A 202 -33.48 21.14 7.02
N GLU A 203 -34.73 20.96 7.48
CA GLU A 203 -35.19 21.45 8.78
C GLU A 203 -35.80 20.30 9.61
N PRO A 204 -35.45 20.17 10.91
CA PRO A 204 -36.09 19.20 11.77
C PRO A 204 -37.59 19.49 11.89
N MET A 205 -38.40 18.42 11.87
CA MET A 205 -39.83 18.51 12.06
C MET A 205 -40.19 18.42 13.54
N ASP A 206 -40.88 19.41 14.08
CA ASP A 206 -41.29 19.45 15.48
C ASP A 206 -42.32 18.35 15.81
N GLY A 207 -41.99 17.50 16.75
CA GLY A 207 -42.88 16.81 17.67
C GLY A 207 -44.08 16.04 17.09
N ALA A 208 -43.89 15.12 16.15
CA ALA A 208 -44.91 14.16 15.84
C ALA A 208 -44.47 12.76 16.31
N GLY A 209 -45.18 12.20 17.23
CA GLY A 209 -45.17 10.76 17.45
C GLY A 209 -45.49 10.09 16.12
N ALA A 210 -44.47 9.46 15.53
CA ALA A 210 -44.48 8.94 14.18
C ALA A 210 -45.59 7.94 13.93
N ALA A 211 -46.52 8.32 13.07
CA ALA A 211 -47.18 7.36 12.22
C ALA A 211 -46.40 7.31 10.90
N ALA A 212 -45.79 6.17 10.60
CA ALA A 212 -45.16 5.94 9.29
C ALA A 212 -46.19 6.15 8.17
N PRO A 213 -45.84 6.76 7.04
CA PRO A 213 -46.72 6.89 5.90
C PRO A 213 -47.08 5.52 5.39
N ALA A 214 -48.38 5.26 5.28
CA ALA A 214 -48.92 4.02 4.71
C ALA A 214 -48.65 4.02 3.21
N GLY A 215 -47.54 3.41 2.82
CA GLY A 215 -47.16 3.35 1.42
C GLY A 215 -45.83 2.63 1.15
N ALA A 216 -45.03 2.36 2.17
CA ALA A 216 -43.82 1.58 1.99
C ALA A 216 -44.14 0.09 1.84
N GLY A 217 -43.84 -0.46 0.68
CA GLY A 217 -44.02 -1.87 0.38
C GLY A 217 -43.35 -2.76 1.41
N SER A 218 -44.00 -3.84 1.78
CA SER A 218 -43.63 -4.84 2.78
C SER A 218 -42.16 -5.24 2.71
N ALA A 219 -41.39 -4.85 3.71
CA ALA A 219 -40.08 -5.45 3.98
C ALA A 219 -40.23 -6.91 4.39
N SER A 220 -39.57 -7.81 3.74
CA SER A 220 -39.41 -9.20 4.15
C SER A 220 -38.64 -9.28 5.47
N PRO A 221 -39.08 -10.10 6.43
CA PRO A 221 -38.42 -10.23 7.72
C PRO A 221 -37.20 -11.11 7.61
N GLY A 222 -36.04 -10.57 7.88
CA GLY A 222 -34.85 -11.41 8.01
C GLY A 222 -33.48 -10.75 7.86
N VAL A 223 -33.20 -9.64 8.52
CA VAL A 223 -31.84 -9.32 9.00
C VAL A 223 -32.00 -8.42 10.21
N THR A 224 -31.76 -8.95 11.39
CA THR A 224 -31.60 -8.16 12.59
C THR A 224 -30.16 -7.69 12.67
N SER A 225 -29.85 -6.52 12.12
CA SER A 225 -28.71 -5.75 12.54
C SER A 225 -29.04 -5.13 13.89
N GLY A 226 -28.14 -5.28 14.86
CA GLY A 226 -28.27 -4.65 16.17
C GLY A 226 -28.09 -3.13 16.09
N ALA A 227 -29.08 -2.44 15.59
CA ALA A 227 -29.14 -0.98 15.68
C ALA A 227 -29.63 -0.61 17.07
N GLY A 228 -28.82 0.06 17.84
CA GLY A 228 -29.23 0.79 19.02
C GLY A 228 -30.34 1.77 18.62
N GLN A 229 -31.48 1.75 19.38
CA GLN A 229 -32.54 2.74 19.18
C GLN A 229 -32.03 4.13 19.50
N SER A 230 -31.45 4.83 18.53
CA SER A 230 -31.35 6.27 18.54
C SER A 230 -32.72 6.83 18.19
N GLY A 231 -33.28 7.67 19.04
CA GLY A 231 -34.57 8.34 18.81
C GLY A 231 -34.41 9.37 17.68
N GLY A 232 -34.42 8.90 16.44
CA GLY A 232 -34.19 9.71 15.26
C GLY A 232 -35.38 10.61 14.97
N GLY A 233 -35.14 11.95 14.92
CA GLY A 233 -36.10 12.92 14.43
C GLY A 233 -36.37 12.75 12.93
N LEU A 234 -37.43 13.39 12.45
CA LEU A 234 -37.72 13.47 11.02
C LEU A 234 -37.38 14.88 10.50
N TYR A 235 -37.05 14.95 9.24
CA TYR A 235 -36.71 16.20 8.56
C TYR A 235 -37.65 16.49 7.41
N ARG A 236 -37.82 17.80 7.12
CA ARG A 236 -38.38 18.31 5.89
C ARG A 236 -37.21 18.78 5.03
N LEU A 237 -37.16 18.30 3.78
CA LEU A 237 -36.23 18.78 2.76
C LEU A 237 -37.01 19.70 1.79
N THR A 238 -36.51 20.89 1.59
CA THR A 238 -37.02 21.83 0.56
C THR A 238 -35.92 22.04 -0.47
N VAL A 239 -36.23 21.69 -1.70
CA VAL A 239 -35.33 21.88 -2.85
C VAL A 239 -35.89 22.99 -3.69
N SER A 240 -35.08 23.96 -4.07
CA SER A 240 -35.45 25.02 -4.99
C SER A 240 -34.44 25.16 -6.13
N VAL A 241 -34.92 25.47 -7.30
CA VAL A 241 -34.14 25.71 -8.52
C VAL A 241 -34.41 27.10 -9.00
N THR A 242 -33.35 27.86 -9.22
CA THR A 242 -33.42 29.23 -9.79
C THR A 242 -32.48 29.34 -10.99
N ASP A 243 -32.81 30.24 -11.91
CA ASP A 243 -31.94 30.58 -13.01
C ASP A 243 -30.62 31.19 -12.52
N GLY A 244 -29.48 30.67 -12.97
CA GLY A 244 -28.17 31.08 -12.49
C GLY A 244 -27.75 32.49 -12.86
N ALA A 245 -28.30 33.06 -13.93
CA ALA A 245 -27.97 34.42 -14.39
C ALA A 245 -28.88 35.47 -13.78
N SER A 246 -30.20 35.23 -13.73
CA SER A 246 -31.20 36.21 -13.29
C SER A 246 -31.64 36.02 -11.83
N GLY A 247 -31.45 34.83 -11.25
CA GLY A 247 -31.97 34.46 -9.95
C GLY A 247 -33.49 34.21 -9.95
N ALA A 248 -34.14 34.16 -11.10
CA ALA A 248 -35.58 33.90 -11.18
C ALA A 248 -35.90 32.47 -10.72
N GLY A 249 -36.95 32.30 -9.93
CA GLY A 249 -37.40 30.98 -9.50
C GLY A 249 -37.93 30.17 -10.67
N LEU A 250 -37.34 28.97 -10.88
CA LEU A 250 -37.77 28.02 -11.92
C LEU A 250 -38.72 26.97 -11.34
N GLY A 251 -38.57 26.62 -10.07
CA GLY A 251 -39.44 25.65 -9.40
C GLY A 251 -38.79 25.03 -8.14
N GLY A 252 -39.41 23.99 -7.64
CA GLY A 252 -38.87 23.30 -6.45
C GLY A 252 -39.76 22.15 -5.97
N ALA A 253 -39.31 21.43 -4.98
CA ALA A 253 -40.00 20.32 -4.36
C ALA A 253 -39.81 20.32 -2.83
N THR A 254 -40.76 19.75 -2.11
CA THR A 254 -40.67 19.58 -0.67
C THR A 254 -40.98 18.13 -0.29
N TYR A 255 -40.12 17.57 0.51
CA TYR A 255 -40.21 16.20 0.98
C TYR A 255 -40.25 16.19 2.52
N GLU A 256 -41.22 15.49 3.10
CA GLU A 256 -41.40 15.40 4.54
C GLU A 256 -41.16 13.96 5.04
N GLY A 257 -40.71 13.84 6.28
CA GLY A 257 -40.52 12.53 6.92
C GLY A 257 -39.18 11.85 6.58
N ILE A 258 -38.17 12.61 6.15
CA ILE A 258 -36.84 12.08 5.89
C ILE A 258 -36.15 11.74 7.21
N PRO A 259 -35.69 10.48 7.42
CA PRO A 259 -35.00 10.07 8.63
C PRO A 259 -33.72 10.88 8.89
N ALA A 260 -33.46 11.20 10.17
CA ALA A 260 -32.31 12.02 10.58
C ALA A 260 -30.95 11.37 10.24
N GLU A 261 -30.91 10.05 10.12
CA GLU A 261 -29.72 9.28 9.74
C GLU A 261 -29.15 9.68 8.39
N PHE A 262 -29.99 10.11 7.44
CA PHE A 262 -29.53 10.65 6.16
C PHE A 262 -28.87 12.04 6.24
N LEU A 263 -28.91 12.66 7.42
CA LEU A 263 -28.40 13.99 7.65
C LEU A 263 -27.25 13.99 8.67
N SER A 264 -26.50 12.90 8.74
CA SER A 264 -25.27 12.76 9.52
C SER A 264 -24.20 12.12 8.65
N GLY A 265 -22.95 12.61 8.71
CA GLY A 265 -21.84 12.14 7.90
C GLY A 265 -21.35 13.13 6.84
N SER A 266 -20.76 12.62 5.79
CA SER A 266 -20.09 13.43 4.76
C SER A 266 -21.08 14.13 3.81
N VAL A 267 -20.61 15.21 3.17
CA VAL A 267 -21.33 15.94 2.11
C VAL A 267 -20.46 16.05 0.86
N GLY A 268 -21.09 16.01 -0.30
CA GLY A 268 -20.39 16.11 -1.58
C GLY A 268 -21.29 16.61 -2.72
N LEU A 269 -20.65 16.92 -3.84
CA LEU A 269 -21.30 17.17 -5.11
C LEU A 269 -21.30 15.88 -5.94
N VAL A 270 -22.35 15.71 -6.76
CA VAL A 270 -22.45 14.55 -7.65
C VAL A 270 -22.69 15.00 -9.08
N SER A 271 -21.99 14.36 -10.01
CA SER A 271 -22.20 14.48 -11.46
C SER A 271 -22.45 13.08 -12.01
N HIS A 272 -23.57 12.87 -12.69
CA HIS A 272 -23.93 11.60 -13.29
C HIS A 272 -24.26 11.76 -14.76
N ASN A 273 -23.70 10.90 -15.60
CA ASN A 273 -23.98 10.84 -17.02
C ASN A 273 -24.00 9.41 -17.54
N SER A 274 -25.19 8.81 -17.66
CA SER A 274 -25.36 7.42 -18.11
C SER A 274 -25.96 7.29 -19.52
N ARG A 275 -25.98 8.36 -20.34
CA ARG A 275 -26.58 8.37 -21.68
C ARG A 275 -26.15 7.23 -22.58
N HIS A 276 -24.96 6.72 -22.38
CA HIS A 276 -24.31 5.74 -23.24
C HIS A 276 -24.15 4.37 -22.59
N VAL A 277 -24.75 4.14 -21.43
CA VAL A 277 -24.73 2.83 -20.77
C VAL A 277 -25.77 1.94 -21.44
N GLU A 278 -25.31 0.84 -22.03
CA GLU A 278 -26.21 -0.18 -22.52
C GLU A 278 -27.06 -0.76 -21.36
N PRO A 279 -28.37 -0.94 -21.54
CA PRO A 279 -29.30 -1.27 -20.44
C PRO A 279 -28.97 -2.51 -19.64
N ASN A 280 -28.07 -3.35 -20.08
CA ASN A 280 -27.69 -4.60 -19.42
C ASN A 280 -26.19 -4.76 -19.12
N GLY A 281 -25.38 -3.71 -19.27
CA GLY A 281 -23.94 -3.79 -19.02
C GLY A 281 -23.26 -4.92 -19.80
N GLN A 282 -23.72 -5.20 -21.02
CA GLN A 282 -23.16 -6.22 -21.89
C GLN A 282 -22.50 -5.57 -23.09
N VAL A 283 -21.27 -5.98 -23.39
CA VAL A 283 -20.64 -5.73 -24.67
C VAL A 283 -20.77 -7.02 -25.48
N GLU A 284 -21.47 -6.94 -26.60
CA GLU A 284 -21.67 -8.07 -27.53
C GLU A 284 -22.13 -9.38 -26.84
N GLY A 285 -23.06 -9.30 -25.88
CA GLY A 285 -23.70 -10.47 -25.27
C GLY A 285 -22.93 -11.16 -24.16
N ARG A 286 -21.83 -10.59 -23.68
CA ARG A 286 -21.12 -11.08 -22.48
C ARG A 286 -21.06 -10.01 -21.38
N PRO A 287 -21.07 -10.40 -20.11
CA PRO A 287 -20.79 -9.46 -19.01
C PRO A 287 -19.37 -8.89 -19.16
N LEU A 288 -19.21 -7.57 -18.92
CA LEU A 288 -17.90 -6.95 -18.80
C LEU A 288 -17.15 -7.58 -17.62
N ARG A 289 -15.91 -7.95 -17.82
CA ARG A 289 -15.02 -8.35 -16.72
C ARG A 289 -14.49 -7.09 -16.05
N VAL A 290 -14.29 -7.19 -14.74
CA VAL A 290 -13.78 -6.09 -13.89
C VAL A 290 -12.47 -5.47 -14.39
N PHE A 291 -11.71 -6.20 -15.19
CA PHE A 291 -10.38 -5.81 -15.70
C PHE A 291 -10.36 -5.38 -17.17
N GLU A 292 -11.51 -5.31 -17.82
CA GLU A 292 -11.52 -4.82 -19.19
C GLU A 292 -11.43 -3.28 -19.16
N SER A 293 -10.52 -2.71 -19.93
CA SER A 293 -10.37 -1.26 -20.10
C SER A 293 -11.71 -0.61 -20.36
N PRO A 294 -11.99 0.59 -19.82
CA PRO A 294 -13.24 1.27 -20.04
C PRO A 294 -13.53 1.39 -21.54
N VAL A 295 -14.67 0.85 -21.93
CA VAL A 295 -15.17 1.05 -23.27
C VAL A 295 -15.75 2.46 -23.28
N ALA A 296 -15.13 3.35 -23.98
CA ALA A 296 -15.53 4.73 -24.22
C ALA A 296 -16.07 5.50 -22.99
N THR A 297 -15.52 6.64 -22.76
CA THR A 297 -16.04 7.63 -21.80
C THR A 297 -17.48 8.02 -22.19
N THR A 298 -18.33 8.23 -21.20
CA THR A 298 -19.73 8.67 -21.42
C THR A 298 -19.84 10.11 -21.90
N GLY A 299 -18.73 10.84 -22.00
CA GLY A 299 -18.66 12.25 -22.34
C GLY A 299 -18.65 13.15 -21.10
N PRO A 300 -18.56 14.48 -21.31
CA PRO A 300 -18.50 15.43 -20.21
C PRO A 300 -19.80 15.41 -19.39
N GLY A 301 -19.63 15.57 -18.08
CA GLY A 301 -20.71 15.67 -17.12
C GLY A 301 -21.09 17.12 -16.83
N TYR A 302 -21.09 17.47 -15.57
CA TYR A 302 -21.54 18.76 -15.08
C TYR A 302 -20.38 19.58 -14.50
N TRP A 303 -20.55 20.90 -14.52
CA TRP A 303 -19.70 21.84 -13.80
C TRP A 303 -20.39 22.36 -12.55
N PHE A 304 -19.58 22.82 -11.56
CA PHE A 304 -20.02 23.32 -10.27
C PHE A 304 -19.23 24.57 -9.87
N ARG A 305 -19.92 25.55 -9.28
CA ARG A 305 -19.32 26.73 -8.67
C ARG A 305 -20.22 27.29 -7.55
N ASP A 306 -19.69 28.22 -6.80
CA ASP A 306 -20.42 28.93 -5.74
C ASP A 306 -21.09 27.99 -4.73
N TRP A 307 -20.47 26.81 -4.45
CA TRP A 307 -21.01 25.86 -3.51
C TRP A 307 -20.89 26.37 -2.07
N THR A 308 -22.02 26.36 -1.35
CA THR A 308 -22.10 26.70 0.08
C THR A 308 -22.69 25.55 0.88
N VAL A 309 -22.22 25.40 2.11
CA VAL A 309 -22.75 24.42 3.10
C VAL A 309 -22.82 25.13 4.44
N ASN A 310 -24.04 25.38 4.94
CA ASN A 310 -24.28 26.24 6.09
C ASN A 310 -25.28 25.59 7.05
N GLY A 311 -25.29 26.04 8.29
CA GLY A 311 -26.31 25.67 9.26
C GLY A 311 -25.76 25.00 10.52
N SER A 312 -26.64 24.84 11.51
CA SER A 312 -26.23 24.33 12.82
C SER A 312 -25.82 22.85 12.86
N LYS A 313 -26.11 22.07 11.78
CA LYS A 313 -25.60 20.71 11.62
C LYS A 313 -24.18 20.62 11.11
N VAL A 314 -23.67 21.69 10.53
CA VAL A 314 -22.36 21.69 9.85
C VAL A 314 -21.24 21.77 10.88
N VAL A 315 -20.25 20.89 10.77
CA VAL A 315 -19.07 20.82 11.64
C VAL A 315 -17.83 20.93 10.78
N HIS A 316 -16.89 21.79 11.17
CA HIS A 316 -15.60 21.97 10.51
C HIS A 316 -14.51 21.08 11.12
N HIS A 317 -13.79 20.35 10.27
CA HIS A 317 -12.70 19.42 10.59
C HIS A 317 -11.43 19.80 9.80
N PRO A 318 -10.69 20.83 10.17
CA PRO A 318 -9.53 21.30 9.43
C PRO A 318 -8.39 20.25 9.34
N ASP A 319 -8.36 19.31 10.26
CA ASP A 319 -7.44 18.17 10.30
C ASP A 319 -7.66 17.15 9.18
N ARG A 320 -8.82 17.18 8.50
CA ARG A 320 -9.14 16.28 7.39
C ARG A 320 -8.65 16.77 6.03
N ALA A 321 -8.07 17.96 5.95
CA ALA A 321 -7.50 18.48 4.71
C ALA A 321 -6.44 17.52 4.15
N PHE A 322 -6.46 17.28 2.84
CA PHE A 322 -5.55 16.37 2.17
C PHE A 322 -4.81 17.06 1.01
N GLY A 323 -3.55 17.39 1.23
CA GLY A 323 -2.71 18.16 0.31
C GLY A 323 -2.58 19.63 0.69
N PRO A 324 -1.81 20.45 -0.10
CA PRO A 324 -1.10 20.11 -1.34
C PRO A 324 0.05 19.13 -1.18
N ILE A 325 0.63 19.00 0.04
CA ILE A 325 1.64 18.00 0.38
C ILE A 325 0.89 16.81 0.97
N MET A 326 0.75 15.73 0.19
CA MET A 326 -0.03 14.55 0.58
C MET A 326 0.67 13.75 1.68
N GLY A 327 1.99 13.68 1.61
CA GLY A 327 2.86 12.98 2.56
C GLY A 327 4.32 13.11 2.15
N ALA A 328 5.22 12.51 2.94
CA ALA A 328 6.64 12.44 2.58
C ALA A 328 7.25 11.14 3.10
N MET A 329 8.26 10.63 2.38
CA MET A 329 9.12 9.53 2.78
C MET A 329 10.57 10.01 2.81
N HIS A 330 11.38 9.44 3.70
CA HIS A 330 12.78 9.80 3.80
C HIS A 330 13.66 8.61 4.18
N THR A 331 14.93 8.69 3.81
CA THR A 331 16.01 7.85 4.31
C THR A 331 17.15 8.73 4.85
N LEU A 332 17.83 8.20 5.84
CA LEU A 332 19.09 8.74 6.34
C LEU A 332 20.12 7.63 6.21
N SER A 333 21.15 7.84 5.42
CA SER A 333 22.16 6.82 5.15
C SER A 333 23.51 7.46 4.86
N GLY A 334 24.57 7.02 5.54
CA GLY A 334 25.91 7.50 5.35
C GLY A 334 26.06 9.03 5.50
N GLY A 335 25.30 9.67 6.41
CA GLY A 335 25.31 11.12 6.61
C GLY A 335 24.55 11.92 5.54
N THR A 336 23.80 11.27 4.64
CA THR A 336 22.95 11.93 3.66
C THR A 336 21.49 11.72 3.99
N LEU A 337 20.73 12.81 4.14
CA LEU A 337 19.27 12.79 4.19
C LEU A 337 18.71 12.93 2.77
N LYS A 338 17.91 11.97 2.33
CA LYS A 338 17.07 12.12 1.14
C LYS A 338 15.61 12.05 1.54
N MET A 339 14.81 12.98 1.06
CA MET A 339 13.37 13.05 1.33
C MET A 339 12.62 13.33 0.03
N THR A 340 11.49 12.68 -0.15
CA THR A 340 10.58 12.94 -1.27
C THR A 340 9.20 13.27 -0.73
N ALA A 341 8.73 14.49 -0.99
CA ALA A 341 7.36 14.87 -0.74
C ALA A 341 6.49 14.46 -1.93
N GLN A 342 5.32 13.89 -1.65
CA GLN A 342 4.29 13.64 -2.63
C GLN A 342 3.34 14.85 -2.68
N MET A 343 3.28 15.51 -3.81
CA MET A 343 2.37 16.63 -4.05
C MET A 343 1.09 16.17 -4.73
N GLY A 344 0.02 16.96 -4.62
CA GLY A 344 -1.15 16.83 -5.49
C GLY A 344 -0.82 17.20 -6.95
N PRO A 345 -1.64 16.78 -7.95
CA PRO A 345 -1.44 17.20 -9.33
C PRO A 345 -1.66 18.71 -9.52
N LEU A 346 -0.56 19.44 -9.43
CA LEU A 346 -0.50 20.89 -9.57
C LEU A 346 -0.64 21.31 -11.03
N GLY A 347 -1.28 22.47 -11.25
CA GLY A 347 -1.40 23.09 -12.56
C GLY A 347 -0.09 23.73 -13.03
N ALA A 348 -0.06 24.11 -14.31
CA ALA A 348 1.09 24.80 -14.90
C ALA A 348 1.36 26.16 -14.27
N ASP A 349 0.31 26.81 -13.78
CA ASP A 349 0.37 28.13 -13.15
C ASP A 349 0.59 28.08 -11.64
N ASP A 350 0.61 26.90 -11.02
CA ASP A 350 0.97 26.72 -9.61
C ASP A 350 2.48 26.88 -9.40
N THR A 351 2.89 27.19 -8.19
CA THR A 351 4.31 27.17 -7.78
C THR A 351 4.90 25.76 -7.99
N ARG A 352 6.08 25.69 -8.61
CA ARG A 352 6.74 24.39 -8.91
C ARG A 352 7.90 24.07 -7.97
N SER A 353 8.06 24.81 -6.87
CA SER A 353 9.14 24.60 -5.91
C SER A 353 8.64 24.77 -4.48
N GLY A 354 9.31 24.10 -3.55
CA GLY A 354 9.07 24.19 -2.13
C GLY A 354 10.36 24.05 -1.32
N GLU A 355 10.27 24.24 -0.03
CA GLU A 355 11.41 24.26 0.87
C GLU A 355 11.32 23.14 1.90
N LEU A 356 12.43 22.48 2.16
CA LEU A 356 12.65 21.68 3.35
C LEU A 356 13.30 22.57 4.42
N GLN A 357 12.60 22.77 5.51
CA GLN A 357 13.09 23.55 6.65
C GLN A 357 13.23 22.63 7.86
N VAL A 358 14.26 22.91 8.67
CA VAL A 358 14.51 22.23 9.94
C VAL A 358 14.57 23.24 11.08
N GLN A 359 14.14 22.82 12.28
CA GLN A 359 14.22 23.66 13.45
C GLN A 359 15.55 23.47 14.15
N ARG A 360 16.35 24.54 14.24
CA ARG A 360 17.61 24.58 14.99
C ARG A 360 17.60 25.75 15.95
N GLU A 361 17.91 25.49 17.23
CA GLU A 361 17.91 26.49 18.28
C GLU A 361 16.59 27.27 18.42
N GLY A 362 15.48 26.68 17.99
CA GLY A 362 14.13 27.27 18.01
C GLY A 362 13.71 28.00 16.74
N ASP A 363 14.63 28.23 15.81
CA ASP A 363 14.35 28.91 14.54
C ASP A 363 14.26 27.91 13.37
N TRP A 364 13.35 28.17 12.40
CA TRP A 364 13.24 27.42 11.17
C TRP A 364 14.28 27.89 10.14
N GLN A 365 15.04 26.96 9.60
CA GLN A 365 16.09 27.20 8.61
C GLN A 365 15.84 26.35 7.38
N THR A 366 15.84 26.95 6.19
CA THR A 366 15.78 26.23 4.92
C THR A 366 17.10 25.50 4.71
N VAL A 367 17.04 24.17 4.58
CA VAL A 367 18.22 23.32 4.34
C VAL A 367 18.27 22.77 2.91
N ALA A 368 17.13 22.69 2.23
CA ALA A 368 17.06 22.32 0.82
C ALA A 368 15.84 22.96 0.14
N THR A 369 15.91 23.10 -1.18
CA THR A 369 14.78 23.47 -2.05
C THR A 369 14.56 22.34 -3.04
N GLY A 370 13.30 21.91 -3.20
CA GLY A 370 12.89 20.90 -4.15
C GLY A 370 12.05 21.49 -5.27
N GLU A 371 12.12 20.87 -6.45
CA GLU A 371 11.23 21.18 -7.57
C GLU A 371 10.25 20.03 -7.80
N VAL A 372 9.00 20.36 -8.07
CA VAL A 372 7.96 19.39 -8.37
C VAL A 372 8.17 18.83 -9.77
N ARG A 373 8.33 17.52 -9.86
CA ARG A 373 8.51 16.78 -11.10
C ARG A 373 7.19 16.60 -11.83
N ASP A 374 7.26 16.51 -13.14
CA ASP A 374 6.09 16.21 -13.96
C ASP A 374 5.72 14.71 -13.83
N LEU A 375 4.47 14.37 -14.06
CA LEU A 375 3.85 13.06 -13.99
C LEU A 375 3.78 12.45 -12.58
N SER A 376 4.90 12.37 -11.87
CA SER A 376 4.96 11.83 -10.50
C SER A 376 4.46 12.82 -9.45
N TYR A 377 4.51 14.11 -9.74
CA TYR A 377 4.26 15.19 -8.80
C TYR A 377 5.04 15.01 -7.48
N THR A 378 6.21 14.44 -7.56
CA THR A 378 7.14 14.33 -6.43
C THR A 378 8.01 15.58 -6.32
N MET A 379 8.37 15.94 -5.08
CA MET A 379 9.30 17.04 -4.79
C MET A 379 10.44 16.50 -3.93
N PRO A 380 11.57 16.11 -4.55
CA PRO A 380 12.70 15.52 -3.84
C PRO A 380 13.59 16.59 -3.19
N PHE A 381 14.14 16.24 -2.05
CA PHE A 381 15.14 16.99 -1.30
C PHE A 381 16.36 16.13 -1.01
N ARG A 382 17.53 16.74 -0.96
CA ARG A 382 18.78 16.11 -0.55
C ARG A 382 19.58 17.07 0.35
N VAL A 383 20.05 16.54 1.47
CA VAL A 383 20.94 17.27 2.39
C VAL A 383 22.11 16.36 2.70
N ASP A 384 23.29 16.72 2.19
CA ASP A 384 24.53 16.04 2.51
C ASP A 384 25.09 16.54 3.85
N ASP A 385 25.98 15.78 4.47
CA ASP A 385 26.59 16.08 5.77
C ASP A 385 25.54 16.28 6.89
N TRP A 386 24.48 15.45 6.89
CA TRP A 386 23.42 15.49 7.89
C TRP A 386 23.93 15.05 9.25
N ASP A 387 23.68 15.87 10.30
CA ASP A 387 23.92 15.46 11.69
C ASP A 387 22.82 14.51 12.18
N ALA A 388 23.13 13.22 12.22
CA ALA A 388 22.23 12.17 12.62
C ALA A 388 22.15 11.94 14.14
N ALA A 389 22.84 12.75 14.96
CA ALA A 389 22.96 12.51 16.40
C ALA A 389 21.73 12.94 17.22
N THR A 390 20.85 13.77 16.65
CA THR A 390 19.72 14.36 17.38
C THR A 390 18.43 14.33 16.56
N ASP A 391 17.30 14.09 17.25
CA ASP A 391 15.99 14.29 16.66
C ASP A 391 15.84 15.72 16.15
N THR A 392 15.51 15.87 14.89
CA THR A 392 15.42 17.18 14.22
C THR A 392 14.02 17.41 13.69
N PRO A 393 13.23 18.32 14.29
CA PRO A 393 11.95 18.71 13.72
C PRO A 393 12.12 19.30 12.32
N TYR A 394 11.30 18.89 11.39
CA TYR A 394 11.30 19.42 10.03
C TYR A 394 9.91 19.87 9.60
N ARG A 395 9.87 20.69 8.57
CA ARG A 395 8.67 20.97 7.82
C ARG A 395 8.99 21.15 6.34
N ILE A 396 8.08 20.69 5.51
CA ILE A 396 8.06 21.01 4.09
C ILE A 396 7.10 22.18 3.92
N VAL A 397 7.55 23.24 3.26
CA VAL A 397 6.80 24.47 3.06
C VAL A 397 6.49 24.65 1.58
N TYR A 398 5.22 24.91 1.27
CA TYR A 398 4.77 25.10 -0.10
C TYR A 398 3.69 26.18 -0.18
N ASP A 399 3.82 27.08 -1.17
CA ASP A 399 2.88 28.15 -1.45
C ASP A 399 1.93 27.76 -2.59
N LEU A 400 0.69 27.42 -2.25
CA LEU A 400 -0.36 27.06 -3.20
C LEU A 400 -1.10 28.30 -3.66
N ARG A 401 -1.36 28.43 -4.96
CA ARG A 401 -2.28 29.45 -5.48
C ARG A 401 -3.72 29.14 -5.08
N ILE A 402 -4.35 30.13 -4.46
CA ILE A 402 -5.75 30.06 -4.00
C ILE A 402 -6.58 31.16 -4.65
N ALA A 403 -7.91 31.08 -4.48
CA ALA A 403 -8.82 32.14 -4.90
C ALA A 403 -8.46 33.48 -4.24
N GLY A 404 -8.42 34.54 -5.01
CA GLY A 404 -8.12 35.87 -4.50
C GLY A 404 -8.37 36.94 -5.54
N ALA A 405 -8.30 38.21 -5.11
CA ALA A 405 -8.53 39.36 -5.96
C ALA A 405 -7.41 39.57 -7.00
N SER A 406 -6.29 38.85 -6.92
CA SER A 406 -5.18 38.89 -7.89
C SER A 406 -4.64 37.51 -8.16
N ALA A 407 -4.06 37.31 -9.33
CA ALA A 407 -3.41 36.05 -9.73
C ALA A 407 -2.22 35.64 -8.85
N ASP A 408 -1.72 36.54 -8.03
CA ASP A 408 -0.55 36.35 -7.17
C ASP A 408 -0.91 35.98 -5.73
N THR A 409 -2.18 35.64 -5.45
CA THR A 409 -2.61 35.25 -4.11
C THR A 409 -2.21 33.79 -3.84
N THR A 410 -1.38 33.58 -2.83
CA THR A 410 -0.96 32.26 -2.37
C THR A 410 -1.29 32.07 -0.89
N GLN A 411 -1.45 30.81 -0.51
CA GLN A 411 -1.51 30.40 0.88
C GLN A 411 -0.38 29.39 1.14
N THR A 412 0.36 29.63 2.22
CA THR A 412 1.43 28.74 2.65
C THR A 412 0.84 27.54 3.38
N TYR A 413 1.25 26.34 2.96
CA TYR A 413 0.95 25.07 3.58
C TYR A 413 2.22 24.44 4.11
N THR A 414 2.12 23.73 5.23
CA THR A 414 3.22 23.00 5.86
C THR A 414 2.85 21.54 6.08
N TYR A 415 3.84 20.67 5.90
CA TYR A 415 3.79 19.27 6.34
C TYR A 415 4.93 19.06 7.31
N GLU A 416 4.62 18.76 8.57
CA GLU A 416 5.57 18.76 9.67
C GLU A 416 5.81 17.35 10.22
N GLY A 417 7.05 17.07 10.64
CA GLY A 417 7.45 15.81 11.24
C GLY A 417 8.79 15.92 11.96
N THR A 418 9.35 14.79 12.32
CA THR A 418 10.67 14.69 12.97
C THR A 418 11.56 13.71 12.20
N ILE A 419 12.72 14.16 11.76
CA ILE A 419 13.80 13.26 11.34
C ILE A 419 14.43 12.75 12.62
N ARG A 420 14.21 11.47 12.91
CA ARG A 420 14.71 10.84 14.14
C ARG A 420 16.23 10.73 14.12
N ALA A 421 16.83 10.87 15.30
CA ALA A 421 18.24 10.55 15.48
C ALA A 421 18.50 9.08 15.12
N GLU A 422 19.63 8.83 14.48
CA GLU A 422 20.07 7.48 14.21
C GLU A 422 20.21 6.66 15.50
N PRO A 423 19.56 5.51 15.65
CA PRO A 423 19.51 4.78 16.90
C PRO A 423 20.87 4.23 17.30
N GLN A 424 21.37 4.72 18.45
CA GLN A 424 22.64 4.30 19.06
C GLN A 424 22.46 3.13 20.04
N ARG A 425 21.23 2.71 20.34
CA ARG A 425 20.92 1.57 21.20
C ARG A 425 21.26 0.24 20.51
N ASN A 426 21.37 -0.83 21.31
CA ASN A 426 21.75 -2.14 20.79
C ASN A 426 20.65 -2.81 19.97
N ASP A 427 19.40 -2.58 20.35
CA ASP A 427 18.23 -3.09 19.65
C ASP A 427 17.88 -2.20 18.45
N PHE A 428 17.42 -2.84 17.37
CA PHE A 428 16.88 -2.19 16.19
C PHE A 428 15.60 -2.92 15.75
N ILE A 429 14.59 -2.17 15.36
CA ILE A 429 13.29 -2.71 14.97
C ILE A 429 12.95 -2.28 13.54
N LEU A 430 12.82 -3.25 12.64
CA LEU A 430 12.28 -3.07 11.30
C LEU A 430 10.83 -3.55 11.27
N ALA A 431 9.90 -2.69 10.84
CA ALA A 431 8.54 -3.11 10.52
C ALA A 431 8.39 -3.29 9.02
N SER A 432 7.86 -4.43 8.59
CA SER A 432 7.69 -4.73 7.17
C SER A 432 6.23 -5.03 6.83
N MET A 433 5.79 -4.48 5.69
CA MET A 433 4.45 -4.59 5.14
C MET A 433 4.50 -4.80 3.63
N ASN A 434 3.51 -5.48 3.07
CA ASN A 434 3.40 -5.70 1.62
C ASN A 434 1.95 -5.95 1.22
N CYS A 435 1.65 -5.90 -0.07
CA CYS A 435 0.38 -6.35 -0.66
C CYS A 435 -0.85 -5.70 0.01
N GLN A 436 -0.97 -4.37 -0.13
CA GLN A 436 -2.02 -3.57 0.50
C GLN A 436 -3.25 -3.43 -0.39
N HIS A 437 -4.05 -4.49 -0.56
CA HIS A 437 -5.35 -4.33 -1.20
C HIS A 437 -6.27 -3.40 -0.40
N PHE A 438 -6.90 -2.46 -1.08
CA PHE A 438 -7.78 -1.47 -0.44
C PHE A 438 -9.25 -1.88 -0.42
N SER A 439 -9.61 -2.91 -1.18
CA SER A 439 -11.01 -3.36 -1.27
C SER A 439 -11.12 -4.83 -1.66
N ALA A 440 -12.23 -5.45 -1.26
CA ALA A 440 -12.62 -6.76 -1.75
C ALA A 440 -12.99 -6.70 -3.24
N ARG A 441 -12.67 -7.75 -3.98
CA ARG A 441 -13.18 -7.91 -5.34
C ARG A 441 -14.64 -8.40 -5.29
N PRO A 442 -15.52 -7.91 -6.20
CA PRO A 442 -16.95 -8.21 -6.14
C PRO A 442 -17.31 -9.69 -6.28
N ASP A 443 -16.44 -10.51 -6.82
CA ASP A 443 -16.63 -11.94 -7.10
C ASP A 443 -16.09 -12.88 -6.01
N GLU A 444 -15.39 -12.36 -4.99
CA GLU A 444 -14.64 -13.19 -4.07
C GLU A 444 -15.39 -13.61 -2.80
N ASP A 445 -16.23 -12.74 -2.22
CA ASP A 445 -17.05 -13.09 -1.07
C ASP A 445 -18.39 -12.37 -1.10
N ALA A 446 -19.47 -13.11 -0.87
CA ALA A 446 -20.81 -12.56 -0.84
C ALA A 446 -21.05 -11.61 0.33
N SER A 447 -20.30 -11.75 1.44
CA SER A 447 -20.40 -10.89 2.62
C SER A 447 -19.72 -9.54 2.45
N ALA A 448 -18.73 -9.45 1.57
CA ALA A 448 -17.95 -8.23 1.30
C ALA A 448 -18.34 -7.53 -0.01
N ARG A 449 -19.21 -8.13 -0.82
CA ARG A 449 -19.52 -7.64 -2.17
C ARG A 449 -20.33 -6.36 -2.18
N GLY A 450 -19.87 -5.40 -2.94
CA GLY A 450 -20.66 -4.23 -3.32
C GLY A 450 -20.92 -3.23 -2.21
N PHE A 451 -20.21 -3.32 -1.10
CA PHE A 451 -20.34 -2.36 0.00
C PHE A 451 -19.05 -1.54 0.12
N TRP A 452 -19.20 -0.24 0.22
CA TRP A 452 -18.10 0.69 0.50
C TRP A 452 -18.02 1.03 2.00
N ASN A 453 -18.23 0.06 2.84
CA ASN A 453 -17.97 0.08 4.26
C ASN A 453 -16.80 -0.87 4.61
N SER A 454 -16.49 -1.01 5.88
CA SER A 454 -15.38 -1.85 6.37
C SER A 454 -15.44 -3.33 5.97
N SER A 455 -16.60 -3.82 5.49
CA SER A 455 -16.72 -5.18 4.96
C SER A 455 -16.17 -5.33 3.55
N GLY A 456 -16.22 -4.28 2.74
CA GLY A 456 -15.81 -4.30 1.33
C GLY A 456 -14.66 -3.37 1.00
N ILE A 457 -14.45 -2.30 1.79
CA ILE A 457 -13.32 -1.36 1.65
C ILE A 457 -12.46 -1.47 2.90
N TRP A 458 -11.20 -1.85 2.71
CA TRP A 458 -10.21 -2.08 3.77
C TRP A 458 -9.26 -0.90 3.97
N PHE A 459 -9.32 0.07 3.06
CA PHE A 459 -8.75 1.39 3.22
C PHE A 459 -9.40 2.08 4.45
N PRO A 460 -8.66 2.82 5.26
CA PRO A 460 -7.25 3.18 5.12
C PRO A 460 -6.28 2.32 5.96
N HIS A 461 -6.56 1.07 6.26
CA HIS A 461 -5.71 0.16 7.04
C HIS A 461 -5.32 0.71 8.43
N ALA A 462 -6.20 1.48 9.05
CA ALA A 462 -5.90 2.23 10.27
C ALA A 462 -5.46 1.34 11.45
N GLU A 463 -6.04 0.14 11.57
CA GLU A 463 -5.67 -0.83 12.59
C GLU A 463 -4.24 -1.35 12.40
N VAL A 464 -3.79 -1.54 11.15
CA VAL A 464 -2.41 -1.96 10.85
C VAL A 464 -1.44 -0.82 11.15
N ALA A 465 -1.74 0.39 10.69
CA ALA A 465 -0.91 1.56 10.97
C ALA A 465 -0.75 1.80 12.49
N SER A 466 -1.84 1.68 13.25
CA SER A 466 -1.83 1.81 14.72
C SER A 466 -1.03 0.70 15.40
N ALA A 467 -1.18 -0.54 14.94
CA ALA A 467 -0.47 -1.70 15.47
C ALA A 467 1.05 -1.59 15.22
N VAL A 468 1.44 -1.20 13.99
CA VAL A 468 2.85 -0.94 13.65
C VAL A 468 3.42 0.19 14.50
N ALA A 469 2.68 1.30 14.68
CA ALA A 469 3.10 2.42 15.53
C ALA A 469 3.38 1.99 16.98
N TYR A 470 2.57 1.06 17.52
CA TYR A 470 2.75 0.54 18.87
C TYR A 470 4.11 -0.14 19.08
N HIS A 471 4.65 -0.84 18.06
CA HIS A 471 5.98 -1.46 18.14
C HIS A 471 7.12 -0.45 18.07
N ASN A 472 6.83 0.81 17.74
CA ASN A 472 7.80 1.90 17.64
C ASN A 472 9.05 1.53 16.81
N PRO A 473 8.87 1.16 15.53
CA PRO A 473 9.98 0.75 14.69
C PRO A 473 10.97 1.88 14.40
N ASP A 474 12.22 1.50 14.14
CA ASP A 474 13.27 2.41 13.70
C ASP A 474 13.22 2.68 12.22
N MET A 475 12.71 1.71 11.45
CA MET A 475 12.60 1.78 10.01
C MET A 475 11.36 1.02 9.53
N LEU A 476 10.77 1.50 8.43
CA LEU A 476 9.70 0.83 7.71
C LEU A 476 10.24 0.22 6.41
N PHE A 477 9.76 -0.96 6.07
CA PHE A 477 9.97 -1.58 4.76
C PHE A 477 8.63 -1.95 4.14
N PHE A 478 8.30 -1.31 3.02
CA PHE A 478 7.17 -1.68 2.17
C PHE A 478 7.72 -2.49 0.99
N ALA A 479 7.48 -3.78 1.04
CA ALA A 479 8.12 -4.77 0.16
C ALA A 479 7.37 -4.98 -1.17
N GLY A 480 6.67 -3.96 -1.65
CA GLY A 480 5.94 -4.01 -2.91
C GLY A 480 4.42 -4.08 -2.76
N ASP A 481 3.73 -3.92 -3.88
CA ASP A 481 2.28 -3.91 -3.99
C ASP A 481 1.62 -2.88 -3.07
N GLN A 482 2.11 -1.64 -3.14
CA GLN A 482 1.52 -0.50 -2.45
C GLN A 482 0.17 -0.14 -3.06
N ILE A 483 -0.03 -0.48 -4.33
CA ILE A 483 -1.30 -0.35 -5.04
C ILE A 483 -1.67 -1.66 -5.75
N TYR A 484 -2.93 -1.78 -6.12
CA TYR A 484 -3.43 -2.84 -6.97
C TYR A 484 -4.33 -2.26 -8.04
N GLU A 485 -4.09 -2.62 -9.30
CA GLU A 485 -4.95 -2.27 -10.40
C GLU A 485 -6.29 -3.02 -10.30
N GLY A 486 -7.37 -2.36 -10.57
CA GLY A 486 -8.69 -2.98 -10.67
C GLY A 486 -9.43 -3.24 -9.36
N GLY A 487 -9.17 -2.44 -8.32
CA GLY A 487 -9.94 -2.43 -7.07
C GLY A 487 -11.38 -1.91 -7.26
N LEU A 488 -11.73 -0.84 -6.56
CA LEU A 488 -13.04 -0.17 -6.67
C LEU A 488 -13.29 0.38 -8.07
N ASP A 489 -12.24 0.87 -8.71
CA ASP A 489 -12.28 1.49 -10.02
C ASP A 489 -11.53 0.66 -11.07
N GLY A 490 -11.87 0.83 -12.33
CA GLY A 490 -11.05 0.33 -13.43
C GLY A 490 -9.80 1.21 -13.56
N ILE A 491 -8.76 0.69 -14.20
CA ILE A 491 -7.52 1.42 -14.46
C ILE A 491 -7.50 2.05 -15.86
N VAL A 492 -6.74 3.14 -15.98
CA VAL A 492 -6.41 3.78 -17.24
C VAL A 492 -4.96 3.47 -17.60
N ARG A 493 -4.72 2.92 -18.78
CA ARG A 493 -3.36 2.58 -19.25
C ARG A 493 -2.84 3.55 -20.30
N GLU A 494 -3.74 4.24 -20.99
CA GLU A 494 -3.43 5.16 -22.10
C GLU A 494 -4.44 6.31 -22.15
N PRO A 495 -4.01 7.52 -22.52
CA PRO A 495 -2.61 7.93 -22.75
C PRO A 495 -1.83 7.99 -21.44
N TYR A 496 -0.49 7.96 -21.49
CA TYR A 496 0.40 7.79 -20.32
C TYR A 496 0.23 8.90 -19.26
N ASP A 497 -0.10 10.10 -19.64
CA ASP A 497 -0.33 11.24 -18.72
C ASP A 497 -1.61 11.06 -17.91
N VAL A 498 -2.70 10.58 -18.54
CA VAL A 498 -3.94 10.23 -17.84
C VAL A 498 -3.72 8.98 -16.98
N ALA A 499 -2.95 8.00 -17.48
CA ALA A 499 -2.56 6.83 -16.70
C ALA A 499 -1.73 7.19 -15.46
N ALA A 500 -0.90 8.24 -15.53
CA ALA A 500 -0.15 8.74 -14.37
C ALA A 500 -1.09 9.31 -13.29
N LEU A 501 -2.12 10.05 -13.69
CA LEU A 501 -3.14 10.56 -12.75
C LEU A 501 -3.98 9.42 -12.13
N ASP A 502 -4.30 8.39 -12.92
CA ASP A 502 -4.98 7.19 -12.44
C ASP A 502 -4.11 6.42 -11.42
N TYR A 503 -2.82 6.27 -11.69
CA TYR A 503 -1.85 5.71 -10.74
C TYR A 503 -1.78 6.54 -9.45
N LEU A 504 -1.65 7.87 -9.56
CA LEU A 504 -1.59 8.76 -8.40
C LEU A 504 -2.86 8.70 -7.56
N TYR A 505 -4.03 8.54 -8.18
CA TYR A 505 -5.28 8.35 -7.46
C TYR A 505 -5.21 7.15 -6.50
N HIS A 506 -4.66 6.01 -6.94
CA HIS A 506 -4.47 4.82 -6.11
C HIS A 506 -3.28 4.98 -5.14
N TRP A 507 -2.18 5.59 -5.60
CA TRP A 507 -1.02 5.87 -4.77
C TRP A 507 -1.35 6.77 -3.56
N TYR A 508 -2.27 7.72 -3.74
CA TYR A 508 -2.72 8.57 -2.64
C TYR A 508 -3.49 7.80 -1.57
N TRP A 509 -4.11 6.68 -1.86
CA TRP A 509 -4.70 5.82 -0.83
C TRP A 509 -3.63 5.22 0.07
N PHE A 510 -2.54 4.73 -0.52
CA PHE A 510 -1.38 4.25 0.24
C PHE A 510 -0.79 5.39 1.09
N VAL A 511 -0.50 6.53 0.50
CA VAL A 511 0.03 7.69 1.23
C VAL A 511 -0.90 8.10 2.37
N TRP A 512 -2.20 8.18 2.11
CA TRP A 512 -3.20 8.56 3.12
C TRP A 512 -3.31 7.55 4.27
N SER A 513 -3.08 6.27 3.99
CA SER A 513 -3.09 5.19 5.00
C SER A 513 -1.88 5.26 5.93
N PHE A 514 -0.69 5.52 5.40
CA PHE A 514 0.58 5.33 6.12
C PHE A 514 1.39 6.62 6.33
N ARG A 515 0.93 7.78 5.83
CA ARG A 515 1.68 9.04 5.91
C ARG A 515 2.10 9.42 7.33
N ASP A 516 1.31 9.09 8.34
CA ASP A 516 1.61 9.43 9.75
C ASP A 516 2.74 8.57 10.32
N LEU A 517 2.95 7.35 9.80
CA LEU A 517 4.13 6.54 10.10
C LEU A 517 5.35 7.04 9.34
N MET A 518 5.22 7.20 8.01
CA MET A 518 6.31 7.60 7.11
C MET A 518 6.84 9.00 7.40
N ARG A 519 6.03 9.85 8.02
CA ARG A 519 6.41 11.22 8.41
C ARG A 519 7.63 11.25 9.31
N ASP A 520 7.70 10.36 10.30
CA ASP A 520 8.71 10.38 11.36
C ASP A 520 9.67 9.18 11.31
N ILE A 521 9.38 8.16 10.51
CA ILE A 521 10.16 6.93 10.47
C ILE A 521 10.81 6.78 9.09
N PRO A 522 12.15 6.62 9.03
CA PRO A 522 12.83 6.30 7.78
C PRO A 522 12.17 5.12 7.08
N THR A 523 11.94 5.25 5.79
CA THR A 523 11.13 4.30 5.03
C THR A 523 11.91 3.79 3.82
N ILE A 524 11.84 2.49 3.58
CA ILE A 524 12.23 1.84 2.33
C ILE A 524 10.94 1.38 1.66
N ALA A 525 10.70 1.78 0.43
CA ALA A 525 9.59 1.31 -0.38
C ALA A 525 10.13 0.83 -1.73
N THR A 526 9.65 -0.32 -2.19
CA THR A 526 10.07 -0.94 -3.45
C THR A 526 8.85 -1.22 -4.31
N PRO A 527 8.81 -0.76 -5.57
CA PRO A 527 7.71 -1.12 -6.47
C PRO A 527 7.77 -2.60 -6.85
N ASP A 528 6.61 -3.25 -6.94
CA ASP A 528 6.48 -4.63 -7.43
C ASP A 528 5.59 -4.67 -8.69
N ASP A 529 5.06 -5.80 -9.05
CA ASP A 529 4.35 -6.03 -10.32
C ASP A 529 3.02 -5.26 -10.42
N HIS A 530 2.19 -5.27 -9.40
CA HIS A 530 0.94 -4.51 -9.39
C HIS A 530 1.17 -2.99 -9.37
N ASP A 531 2.27 -2.52 -8.75
CA ASP A 531 2.65 -1.10 -8.78
C ASP A 531 2.92 -0.60 -10.20
N VAL A 532 3.36 -1.46 -11.10
CA VAL A 532 3.55 -1.16 -12.52
C VAL A 532 2.42 -1.70 -13.43
N TYR A 533 1.25 -1.97 -12.85
CA TYR A 533 0.06 -2.45 -13.55
C TYR A 533 0.25 -3.77 -14.31
N GLN A 534 1.00 -4.68 -13.72
CA GLN A 534 1.18 -6.05 -14.22
C GLN A 534 0.93 -7.02 -13.08
N GLY A 535 0.10 -8.04 -13.30
CA GLY A 535 -0.19 -9.04 -12.26
C GLY A 535 0.90 -10.10 -12.10
N ASN A 536 1.99 -9.99 -12.83
CA ASN A 536 3.32 -10.59 -12.69
C ASN A 536 4.27 -9.80 -13.57
N ILE A 537 5.45 -9.49 -13.07
CA ILE A 537 6.45 -8.80 -13.86
C ILE A 537 7.74 -9.63 -13.96
N TRP A 538 8.18 -9.84 -15.19
CA TRP A 538 9.50 -10.31 -15.54
C TRP A 538 10.14 -9.23 -16.40
N GLY A 539 10.85 -8.31 -15.76
CA GLY A 539 11.29 -7.05 -16.37
C GLY A 539 12.28 -7.20 -17.51
N ALA A 540 12.96 -8.37 -17.61
CA ALA A 540 13.85 -8.74 -18.72
C ALA A 540 14.85 -7.64 -19.11
N GLY A 541 15.35 -6.87 -18.12
CA GLY A 541 16.28 -5.75 -18.33
C GLY A 541 15.65 -4.49 -18.92
N GLY A 542 14.37 -4.26 -18.71
CA GLY A 542 13.65 -3.08 -19.19
C GLY A 542 13.06 -3.22 -20.60
N LYS A 543 13.00 -4.43 -21.11
CA LYS A 543 12.44 -4.73 -22.44
C LYS A 543 11.00 -4.25 -22.54
N LYS A 544 10.58 -3.82 -23.73
CA LYS A 544 9.17 -3.57 -24.01
C LYS A 544 8.43 -4.91 -24.11
N ALA A 545 7.36 -5.05 -23.35
CA ALA A 545 6.49 -6.21 -23.42
C ALA A 545 5.63 -6.16 -24.70
N GLU A 546 5.71 -7.20 -25.52
CA GLU A 546 4.94 -7.33 -26.76
C GLU A 546 4.40 -8.76 -26.87
N PRO A 547 3.20 -8.99 -27.41
CA PRO A 547 2.70 -10.34 -27.60
C PRO A 547 3.64 -11.19 -28.50
N VAL A 548 3.85 -12.45 -28.12
CA VAL A 548 4.68 -13.40 -28.88
C VAL A 548 3.84 -14.64 -29.20
N GLY A 549 3.36 -14.77 -30.43
CA GLY A 549 2.41 -15.82 -30.78
C GLY A 549 1.12 -15.73 -30.00
N ASP A 550 0.81 -16.76 -29.22
CA ASP A 550 -0.37 -16.81 -28.33
C ASP A 550 -0.06 -16.30 -26.91
N ILE A 551 1.20 -15.88 -26.63
CA ILE A 551 1.62 -15.36 -25.34
C ILE A 551 1.23 -13.89 -25.25
N THR A 552 0.60 -13.51 -24.16
CA THR A 552 0.23 -12.11 -23.89
C THR A 552 1.45 -11.21 -23.74
N ALA A 553 1.31 -9.91 -23.91
CA ALA A 553 2.40 -8.98 -23.68
C ALA A 553 2.99 -9.12 -22.26
N GLN A 554 2.14 -9.17 -21.23
CA GLN A 554 2.57 -9.34 -19.85
C GLN A 554 3.42 -10.60 -19.66
N ASP A 555 3.00 -11.74 -20.21
CA ASP A 555 3.68 -13.03 -20.04
C ASP A 555 4.95 -13.16 -20.90
N SER A 556 5.17 -12.29 -21.88
CA SER A 556 6.35 -12.32 -22.76
C SER A 556 7.62 -11.73 -22.16
N GLY A 557 7.48 -11.02 -21.04
CA GLY A 557 8.57 -10.30 -20.34
C GLY A 557 8.78 -8.88 -20.82
N GLY A 558 9.19 -8.03 -19.91
CA GLY A 558 9.33 -6.60 -20.06
C GLY A 558 8.18 -5.82 -19.43
N TYR A 559 8.14 -4.53 -19.73
CA TYR A 559 7.14 -3.60 -19.20
C TYR A 559 6.04 -3.33 -20.23
N THR A 560 4.78 -3.42 -19.81
CA THR A 560 3.60 -3.18 -20.67
C THR A 560 3.25 -1.70 -20.75
N MET A 561 3.57 -0.93 -19.70
CA MET A 561 3.28 0.50 -19.61
C MET A 561 4.36 1.36 -20.28
N ASP A 562 4.01 2.59 -20.62
CA ASP A 562 4.96 3.58 -21.15
C ASP A 562 6.13 3.79 -20.17
N PRO A 563 7.40 3.79 -20.61
CA PRO A 563 8.56 3.92 -19.71
C PRO A 563 8.58 5.23 -18.91
N ARG A 564 7.98 6.31 -19.41
CA ARG A 564 7.85 7.57 -18.65
C ARG A 564 6.92 7.39 -17.46
N TRP A 565 5.85 6.62 -17.64
CA TRP A 565 4.93 6.27 -16.57
C TRP A 565 5.61 5.35 -15.54
N VAL A 566 6.37 4.33 -15.99
CA VAL A 566 7.14 3.45 -15.10
C VAL A 566 8.14 4.26 -14.27
N ASN A 567 8.83 5.22 -14.90
CA ASN A 567 9.74 6.10 -14.18
C ASN A 567 9.01 6.99 -13.16
N ALA A 568 7.80 7.45 -13.45
CA ALA A 568 6.98 8.18 -12.46
C ALA A 568 6.61 7.29 -11.26
N VAL A 569 6.31 6.01 -11.46
CA VAL A 569 6.13 5.04 -10.36
C VAL A 569 7.41 4.90 -9.53
N HIS A 570 8.55 4.72 -10.17
CA HIS A 570 9.84 4.66 -9.46
C HIS A 570 10.12 5.95 -8.67
N GLU A 571 9.80 7.12 -9.24
CA GLU A 571 9.97 8.41 -8.55
C GLU A 571 9.08 8.53 -7.30
N THR A 572 7.83 8.08 -7.36
CA THR A 572 6.93 8.15 -6.19
C THR A 572 7.38 7.21 -5.08
N GLN A 573 7.86 6.02 -5.40
CA GLN A 573 8.13 4.97 -4.42
C GLN A 573 9.58 4.91 -3.96
N SER A 574 10.56 5.28 -4.78
CA SER A 574 11.96 5.01 -4.48
C SER A 574 12.92 6.21 -4.59
N SER A 575 12.47 7.41 -4.98
CA SER A 575 13.39 8.55 -5.16
C SER A 575 14.04 9.06 -3.88
N HIS A 576 13.50 8.72 -2.71
CA HIS A 576 14.10 9.03 -1.40
C HIS A 576 15.14 7.99 -0.94
N LEU A 577 15.30 6.86 -1.66
CA LEU A 577 16.36 5.90 -1.36
C LEU A 577 17.74 6.47 -1.72
N PRO A 578 18.84 5.96 -1.14
CA PRO A 578 20.18 6.28 -1.60
C PRO A 578 20.35 6.03 -3.10
N ASP A 579 21.31 6.75 -3.71
CA ASP A 579 21.54 6.61 -5.14
C ASP A 579 22.02 5.19 -5.48
N PRO A 580 21.54 4.60 -6.60
CA PRO A 580 22.03 3.30 -7.04
C PRO A 580 23.54 3.32 -7.31
N PRO A 581 24.29 2.25 -7.02
CA PRO A 581 25.72 2.19 -7.30
C PRO A 581 26.03 2.29 -8.80
N ASP A 582 25.14 1.81 -9.66
CA ASP A 582 25.13 2.07 -11.09
C ASP A 582 23.78 2.66 -11.49
N PRO A 583 23.68 4.00 -11.65
CA PRO A 583 22.44 4.68 -11.99
C PRO A 583 22.07 4.60 -13.48
N THR A 584 22.85 3.89 -14.30
CA THR A 584 22.58 3.76 -15.74
C THR A 584 21.21 3.14 -15.96
N PRO A 585 20.29 3.82 -16.67
CA PRO A 585 18.99 3.25 -16.98
C PRO A 585 19.11 1.93 -17.74
N ILE A 586 18.12 1.06 -17.57
CA ILE A 586 17.97 -0.16 -18.36
C ILE A 586 17.29 0.15 -19.71
N GLU A 587 16.90 -0.87 -20.49
CA GLU A 587 16.26 -0.66 -21.79
C GLU A 587 15.07 0.31 -21.67
N GLN A 588 14.73 0.96 -22.76
CA GLN A 588 13.70 2.02 -22.86
C GLN A 588 13.96 3.27 -22.01
N GLY A 589 15.11 3.38 -21.32
CA GLY A 589 15.39 4.48 -20.39
C GLY A 589 14.68 4.34 -19.05
N ILE A 590 14.27 3.12 -18.66
CA ILE A 590 13.68 2.85 -17.35
C ILE A 590 14.78 2.99 -16.29
N THR A 591 14.47 3.75 -15.23
CA THR A 591 15.38 4.02 -14.11
C THR A 591 15.58 2.78 -13.24
N VAL A 592 16.72 2.74 -12.56
CA VAL A 592 17.04 1.72 -11.54
C VAL A 592 16.99 2.34 -10.16
N TRP A 593 16.71 1.53 -9.13
CA TRP A 593 16.56 2.01 -7.74
C TRP A 593 17.21 1.11 -6.69
N TYR A 594 17.77 -0.06 -7.07
CA TYR A 594 18.47 -0.91 -6.10
C TYR A 594 19.66 -0.16 -5.49
N SER A 595 19.82 -0.26 -4.18
CA SER A 595 20.80 0.50 -3.39
C SER A 595 21.06 -0.13 -2.03
N SER A 596 21.97 0.45 -1.25
CA SER A 596 22.13 0.11 0.16
C SER A 596 21.71 1.27 1.07
N VAL A 597 21.10 0.94 2.20
CA VAL A 597 20.73 1.88 3.26
C VAL A 597 21.47 1.49 4.52
N ASP A 598 22.34 2.36 5.02
CA ASP A 598 23.07 2.17 6.28
C ASP A 598 22.43 3.06 7.33
N TYR A 599 21.81 2.45 8.34
CA TYR A 599 21.10 3.18 9.39
C TYR A 599 21.09 2.39 10.71
N GLY A 600 21.41 3.06 11.81
CA GLY A 600 21.38 2.46 13.14
C GLY A 600 22.37 1.32 13.37
N GLY A 601 23.44 1.26 12.59
CA GLY A 601 24.43 0.20 12.61
C GLY A 601 24.01 -1.06 11.85
N LEU A 602 22.89 -1.03 11.11
CA LEU A 602 22.53 -2.06 10.16
C LEU A 602 22.73 -1.55 8.73
N SER A 603 23.12 -2.44 7.82
CA SER A 603 23.21 -2.18 6.39
C SER A 603 22.20 -3.04 5.64
N PHE A 604 21.32 -2.39 4.90
CA PHE A 604 20.26 -3.04 4.15
C PHE A 604 20.57 -2.97 2.65
N ALA A 605 20.82 -4.11 2.00
CA ALA A 605 20.82 -4.16 0.54
C ALA A 605 19.38 -4.28 0.05
N VAL A 606 18.95 -3.33 -0.76
CA VAL A 606 17.64 -3.31 -1.40
C VAL A 606 17.82 -3.70 -2.85
N VAL A 607 17.28 -4.84 -3.28
CA VAL A 607 17.39 -5.32 -4.66
C VAL A 607 16.05 -5.29 -5.38
N SER A 608 16.08 -5.15 -6.70
CA SER A 608 14.92 -5.35 -7.56
C SER A 608 15.01 -6.72 -8.20
N ASP A 609 14.37 -7.71 -7.61
CA ASP A 609 14.37 -9.09 -8.12
C ASP A 609 13.56 -9.25 -9.41
N ARG A 610 12.65 -8.31 -9.68
CA ARG A 610 11.80 -8.30 -10.90
C ARG A 610 12.48 -7.70 -12.13
N MET A 611 13.29 -6.66 -11.96
CA MET A 611 13.78 -5.79 -13.05
C MET A 611 14.55 -6.54 -14.14
N PHE A 612 15.38 -7.51 -13.78
CA PHE A 612 16.19 -8.27 -14.73
C PHE A 612 15.68 -9.69 -14.96
N LYS A 613 14.68 -10.13 -14.21
CA LYS A 613 14.16 -11.50 -14.23
C LYS A 613 13.63 -11.88 -15.61
N SER A 614 14.02 -13.05 -16.08
CA SER A 614 13.56 -13.60 -17.36
C SER A 614 12.10 -14.03 -17.31
N ALA A 615 11.37 -13.92 -18.43
CA ALA A 615 10.01 -14.43 -18.55
C ALA A 615 10.00 -15.95 -18.72
N PRO A 616 9.40 -16.71 -17.81
CA PRO A 616 9.39 -18.18 -17.88
C PRO A 616 8.66 -18.70 -19.09
N THR A 617 7.60 -18.04 -19.53
CA THR A 617 6.77 -18.42 -20.68
C THR A 617 7.58 -18.47 -22.00
N VAL A 618 8.53 -17.54 -22.16
CA VAL A 618 9.40 -17.47 -23.35
C VAL A 618 10.65 -18.31 -23.15
N THR A 619 11.23 -18.29 -21.95
CA THR A 619 12.50 -18.96 -21.66
C THR A 619 12.36 -20.47 -21.53
N VAL A 620 11.20 -20.93 -21.03
CA VAL A 620 10.88 -22.36 -20.80
C VAL A 620 9.53 -22.72 -21.42
N PRO A 621 9.39 -22.64 -22.74
CA PRO A 621 8.08 -22.78 -23.43
C PRO A 621 7.41 -24.14 -23.22
N ASP A 622 8.21 -25.23 -23.02
CA ASP A 622 7.67 -26.56 -22.76
C ASP A 622 6.95 -26.66 -21.40
N GLY A 623 7.21 -25.74 -20.48
CA GLY A 623 6.52 -25.63 -19.18
C GLY A 623 5.07 -25.17 -19.30
N ARG A 624 4.71 -24.47 -20.40
CA ARG A 624 3.39 -23.84 -20.62
C ARG A 624 2.96 -23.01 -19.42
N VAL A 625 3.78 -22.04 -19.07
CA VAL A 625 3.51 -21.19 -17.92
C VAL A 625 2.33 -20.26 -18.21
N VAL A 626 1.43 -20.13 -17.23
CA VAL A 626 0.29 -19.20 -17.26
C VAL A 626 0.25 -18.50 -15.91
N ASN A 627 0.36 -17.19 -15.89
CA ASN A 627 0.36 -16.41 -14.67
C ASN A 627 1.36 -16.95 -13.62
N GLY A 628 2.61 -17.21 -14.02
CA GLY A 628 3.66 -17.80 -13.17
C GLY A 628 3.63 -19.33 -13.04
N TRP A 629 2.46 -19.94 -13.14
CA TRP A 629 2.27 -21.36 -12.82
C TRP A 629 2.53 -22.29 -14.01
N PHE A 630 3.31 -23.35 -13.79
CA PHE A 630 3.62 -24.39 -14.77
C PHE A 630 2.41 -25.30 -15.00
N GLN A 631 1.93 -25.35 -16.26
CA GLN A 631 0.69 -26.05 -16.66
C GLN A 631 0.89 -27.41 -17.30
N ASN A 632 2.08 -27.70 -17.84
CA ASN A 632 2.31 -28.96 -18.55
C ASN A 632 2.56 -30.10 -17.56
N PRO A 633 1.65 -31.10 -17.41
CA PRO A 633 1.81 -32.16 -16.42
C PRO A 633 2.94 -33.16 -16.77
N ARG A 634 3.53 -33.06 -17.98
CA ARG A 634 4.67 -33.87 -18.39
C ARG A 634 6.00 -33.16 -18.28
N PHE A 635 5.98 -31.91 -17.87
CA PHE A 635 7.16 -31.09 -17.61
C PHE A 635 7.45 -31.09 -16.10
N ASP A 636 8.67 -31.45 -15.74
CA ASP A 636 9.12 -31.41 -14.35
C ASP A 636 9.92 -30.12 -14.10
N PRO A 637 9.33 -29.10 -13.43
CA PRO A 637 10.04 -27.87 -13.16
C PRO A 637 11.33 -28.03 -12.37
N ALA A 638 11.40 -29.03 -11.49
CA ALA A 638 12.56 -29.25 -10.65
C ALA A 638 13.83 -29.66 -11.44
N THR A 639 13.65 -30.28 -12.60
CA THR A 639 14.79 -30.82 -13.37
C THR A 639 14.91 -30.22 -14.78
N GLN A 640 13.89 -29.52 -15.27
CA GLN A 640 13.81 -29.07 -16.65
C GLN A 640 13.69 -27.54 -16.80
N SER A 641 13.42 -26.79 -15.71
CA SER A 641 13.19 -25.35 -15.81
C SER A 641 14.45 -24.49 -15.67
N ASP A 642 15.52 -25.02 -15.09
CA ASP A 642 16.79 -24.30 -14.92
C ASP A 642 17.61 -24.32 -16.22
N VAL A 643 17.40 -23.30 -17.03
CA VAL A 643 18.09 -23.15 -18.32
C VAL A 643 19.16 -22.06 -18.26
N PRO A 644 20.28 -22.19 -19.00
CA PRO A 644 21.42 -21.27 -18.87
C PRO A 644 21.07 -19.79 -19.19
N GLU A 645 20.05 -19.57 -20.00
CA GLU A 645 19.62 -18.24 -20.46
C GLU A 645 18.74 -17.54 -19.42
N ALA A 646 18.24 -18.25 -18.40
CA ALA A 646 17.37 -17.68 -17.38
C ALA A 646 18.17 -16.83 -16.39
N VAL A 647 17.69 -15.61 -16.21
CA VAL A 647 18.30 -14.58 -15.34
C VAL A 647 17.33 -14.30 -14.19
N LEU A 648 17.88 -14.10 -12.99
CA LEU A 648 17.15 -13.58 -11.83
C LEU A 648 17.58 -12.12 -11.58
N LEU A 649 18.58 -11.87 -10.73
CA LEU A 649 18.99 -10.52 -10.35
C LEU A 649 19.78 -9.78 -11.44
N GLY A 650 20.32 -10.49 -12.43
CA GLY A 650 21.23 -9.90 -13.41
C GLY A 650 22.62 -9.62 -12.82
N ARG A 651 23.59 -9.37 -13.70
CA ARG A 651 24.99 -9.19 -13.29
C ARG A 651 25.18 -7.92 -12.43
N ARG A 652 24.54 -6.81 -12.81
CA ARG A 652 24.69 -5.52 -12.10
C ARG A 652 24.35 -5.63 -10.62
N GLN A 653 23.27 -6.34 -10.28
CA GLN A 653 22.87 -6.52 -8.87
C GLN A 653 23.70 -7.58 -8.16
N LEU A 654 24.20 -8.60 -8.87
CA LEU A 654 25.15 -9.56 -8.27
C LEU A 654 26.48 -8.90 -7.94
N ASP A 655 27.02 -8.08 -8.86
CA ASP A 655 28.25 -7.31 -8.63
C ASP A 655 28.03 -6.33 -7.43
N PHE A 656 26.88 -5.68 -7.37
CA PHE A 656 26.49 -4.84 -6.22
C PHE A 656 26.46 -5.62 -4.89
N LEU A 657 25.85 -6.81 -4.88
CA LEU A 657 25.77 -7.63 -3.67
C LEU A 657 27.15 -8.16 -3.24
N ASP A 658 28.03 -8.44 -4.19
CA ASP A 658 29.40 -8.83 -3.90
C ASP A 658 30.18 -7.69 -3.23
N ASP A 659 30.15 -6.46 -3.81
CA ASP A 659 30.78 -5.27 -3.24
C ASP A 659 30.19 -4.92 -1.86
N TRP A 660 28.84 -4.93 -1.75
CA TRP A 660 28.17 -4.68 -0.49
C TRP A 660 28.53 -5.72 0.57
N GLY A 661 28.64 -7.01 0.17
CA GLY A 661 28.99 -8.11 1.09
C GLY A 661 30.36 -7.94 1.71
N GLU A 662 31.30 -7.35 0.99
CA GLU A 662 32.69 -7.18 1.39
C GLU A 662 32.93 -5.90 2.20
N ASP A 663 32.15 -4.82 1.94
CA ASP A 663 32.31 -3.52 2.62
C ASP A 663 31.60 -3.51 3.97
N TRP A 664 32.35 -3.46 5.07
CA TRP A 664 31.86 -3.36 6.45
C TRP A 664 32.28 -2.04 7.12
N SER A 665 32.59 -1.01 6.35
CA SER A 665 32.84 0.35 6.84
C SER A 665 31.57 1.01 7.40
N GLY A 666 31.69 2.18 8.03
CA GLY A 666 30.58 2.94 8.58
C GLY A 666 29.99 2.36 9.87
N ALA A 667 30.80 1.67 10.68
CA ALA A 667 30.35 1.06 11.93
C ALA A 667 29.18 0.07 11.78
N VAL A 668 29.11 -0.64 10.67
CA VAL A 668 28.11 -1.68 10.41
C VAL A 668 28.29 -2.87 11.35
N TRP A 669 27.20 -3.29 12.01
CA TRP A 669 27.15 -4.42 12.92
C TRP A 669 26.55 -5.66 12.29
N MET A 670 25.51 -5.51 11.50
CA MET A 670 24.81 -6.60 10.83
C MET A 670 24.31 -6.13 9.46
N LYS A 671 24.11 -7.07 8.55
CA LYS A 671 23.59 -6.82 7.20
C LYS A 671 22.32 -7.61 6.94
N VAL A 672 21.42 -7.06 6.12
CA VAL A 672 20.12 -7.65 5.79
C VAL A 672 19.83 -7.45 4.31
N LEU A 673 19.36 -8.47 3.61
CA LEU A 673 18.83 -8.31 2.25
C LEU A 673 17.32 -8.02 2.31
N LEU A 674 16.89 -7.06 1.53
CA LEU A 674 15.48 -6.72 1.29
C LEU A 674 15.17 -6.88 -0.19
N SER A 675 14.10 -7.61 -0.51
CA SER A 675 13.60 -7.75 -1.89
C SER A 675 12.07 -7.77 -1.93
N GLN A 676 11.50 -7.78 -3.13
CA GLN A 676 10.07 -7.97 -3.29
C GLN A 676 9.68 -9.41 -2.92
N THR A 677 10.41 -10.40 -3.44
CA THR A 677 10.01 -11.81 -3.45
C THR A 677 11.01 -12.73 -2.75
N LEU A 678 10.51 -13.87 -2.26
CA LEU A 678 11.29 -14.94 -1.61
C LEU A 678 12.07 -15.77 -2.65
N PHE A 679 13.33 -16.10 -2.37
CA PHE A 679 14.18 -16.99 -3.17
C PHE A 679 13.84 -18.48 -2.98
N SER A 680 12.58 -18.80 -2.90
CA SER A 680 12.01 -20.13 -2.81
C SER A 680 10.52 -20.10 -3.18
N ASN A 681 9.90 -21.26 -3.34
CA ASN A 681 8.50 -21.36 -3.71
C ASN A 681 7.70 -22.19 -2.69
N LEU A 682 7.01 -21.52 -1.74
CA LEU A 682 6.11 -22.18 -0.81
C LEU A 682 4.69 -22.23 -1.36
N ALA A 683 4.40 -23.19 -2.20
CA ALA A 683 3.06 -23.35 -2.75
C ALA A 683 2.67 -24.82 -2.89
N THR A 684 1.47 -25.16 -2.41
CA THR A 684 0.80 -26.43 -2.66
C THR A 684 -0.61 -26.20 -3.18
N LEU A 685 -1.10 -27.12 -3.99
CA LEU A 685 -2.44 -27.12 -4.54
C LEU A 685 -3.06 -28.51 -4.40
N PRO A 686 -4.40 -28.65 -4.28
CA PRO A 686 -5.06 -29.94 -4.41
C PRO A 686 -4.62 -30.69 -5.68
N ALA A 687 -4.52 -32.01 -5.62
CA ALA A 687 -3.99 -32.81 -6.74
C ALA A 687 -4.79 -32.63 -8.04
N ASP A 688 -6.07 -32.34 -7.95
CA ASP A 688 -7.01 -32.11 -9.04
C ASP A 688 -7.26 -30.62 -9.37
N ALA A 689 -6.69 -29.70 -8.58
CA ALA A 689 -6.84 -28.28 -8.85
C ALA A 689 -6.12 -27.91 -10.15
N PRO A 690 -6.72 -27.04 -11.00
CA PRO A 690 -6.00 -26.45 -12.09
C PRO A 690 -4.82 -25.67 -11.55
N SER A 691 -3.70 -25.73 -12.28
CA SER A 691 -2.54 -24.89 -11.98
C SER A 691 -2.93 -23.42 -11.99
N GLY A 692 -2.33 -22.61 -11.13
CA GLY A 692 -2.70 -21.20 -10.97
C GLY A 692 -4.02 -21.00 -10.22
N ALA A 693 -4.58 -22.05 -9.63
CA ALA A 693 -5.72 -21.88 -8.75
C ALA A 693 -5.28 -21.13 -7.49
N VAL A 694 -5.87 -19.97 -7.29
CA VAL A 694 -5.77 -19.22 -6.04
C VAL A 694 -6.88 -19.65 -5.08
N LEU A 695 -6.68 -19.43 -3.79
CA LEU A 695 -7.58 -19.93 -2.74
C LEU A 695 -9.04 -19.49 -2.81
N PRO A 696 -9.46 -18.37 -3.47
CA PRO A 696 -10.87 -18.14 -3.68
C PRO A 696 -11.57 -19.29 -4.39
N GLY A 697 -12.00 -20.28 -3.91
CA GLY A 697 -12.57 -21.49 -4.51
C GLY A 697 -12.03 -22.78 -3.96
N LEU A 698 -11.03 -22.72 -3.04
CA LEU A 698 -10.54 -23.84 -2.28
C LEU A 698 -11.17 -23.84 -0.87
N ASP A 699 -11.55 -25.00 -0.38
CA ASP A 699 -12.01 -25.15 1.01
C ASP A 699 -10.85 -24.82 1.97
N LEU A 700 -11.12 -23.93 2.92
CA LEU A 700 -10.17 -23.56 3.96
C LEU A 700 -10.33 -24.48 5.17
N PRO A 701 -9.23 -24.92 5.79
CA PRO A 701 -9.30 -25.74 6.99
C PRO A 701 -9.74 -24.94 8.21
N ALA A 702 -10.17 -25.63 9.26
CA ALA A 702 -10.29 -25.03 10.58
C ALA A 702 -8.90 -24.73 11.18
N PRO A 703 -8.79 -23.83 12.18
CA PRO A 703 -7.53 -23.57 12.85
C PRO A 703 -6.88 -24.86 13.37
N GLY A 704 -5.62 -25.07 13.00
CA GLY A 704 -4.83 -26.25 13.40
C GLY A 704 -5.10 -27.54 12.61
N GLU A 705 -6.04 -27.53 11.66
CA GLU A 705 -6.23 -28.64 10.73
C GLU A 705 -5.14 -28.67 9.66
N TYR A 706 -4.65 -29.87 9.35
CA TYR A 706 -3.75 -30.13 8.24
C TYR A 706 -4.53 -30.59 7.01
N VAL A 707 -4.22 -30.01 5.85
CA VAL A 707 -4.84 -30.43 4.59
C VAL A 707 -4.02 -31.55 3.97
N GLU A 708 -4.68 -32.70 3.73
CA GLU A 708 -4.07 -33.85 3.04
C GLU A 708 -4.44 -33.86 1.55
N GLY A 709 -3.57 -34.44 0.74
CA GLY A 709 -3.81 -34.64 -0.70
C GLY A 709 -3.35 -33.49 -1.60
N ASP A 710 -2.69 -32.48 -1.05
CA ASP A 710 -2.03 -31.46 -1.86
C ASP A 710 -0.80 -32.02 -2.58
N ARG A 711 -0.48 -31.41 -3.72
CA ARG A 711 0.81 -31.56 -4.42
C ARG A 711 1.60 -30.27 -4.37
N LYS A 712 2.92 -30.36 -4.44
CA LYS A 712 3.76 -29.18 -4.62
C LYS A 712 3.45 -28.53 -5.97
N ALA A 713 3.40 -27.23 -6.00
CA ALA A 713 3.21 -26.44 -7.19
C ALA A 713 4.47 -25.62 -7.49
N ALA A 714 4.73 -25.34 -8.76
CA ALA A 714 5.81 -24.48 -9.21
C ALA A 714 5.21 -23.18 -9.75
N ASP A 715 5.54 -22.08 -9.08
CA ASP A 715 5.16 -20.73 -9.44
C ASP A 715 6.41 -19.90 -9.71
N ALA A 716 6.66 -19.57 -10.97
CA ALA A 716 7.83 -18.80 -11.38
C ALA A 716 7.75 -17.32 -11.01
N ASP A 717 6.62 -16.87 -10.49
CA ASP A 717 6.51 -15.56 -9.88
C ASP A 717 7.45 -15.47 -8.66
N SER A 718 7.53 -16.53 -7.87
CA SER A 718 8.56 -16.64 -6.82
C SER A 718 9.97 -16.69 -7.41
N ASP A 719 10.97 -16.26 -6.63
CA ASP A 719 12.39 -16.33 -6.98
C ASP A 719 13.05 -17.68 -6.68
N GLY A 720 12.23 -18.72 -6.47
CA GLY A 720 12.65 -20.11 -6.56
C GLY A 720 13.12 -20.49 -7.97
N TRP A 721 12.68 -19.72 -8.97
CA TRP A 721 13.11 -19.86 -10.36
C TRP A 721 13.74 -18.55 -10.89
N PRO A 722 14.81 -18.63 -11.73
CA PRO A 722 15.58 -19.81 -12.12
C PRO A 722 16.54 -20.27 -10.99
N GLN A 723 16.67 -21.60 -10.81
CA GLN A 723 17.39 -22.18 -9.69
C GLN A 723 18.88 -21.77 -9.65
N SER A 724 19.57 -21.79 -10.79
CA SER A 724 20.95 -21.33 -10.89
C SER A 724 21.09 -19.83 -10.58
N GLY A 725 20.14 -19.01 -10.99
CA GLY A 725 20.07 -17.57 -10.67
C GLY A 725 19.91 -17.35 -9.17
N ARG A 726 18.95 -18.04 -8.57
CA ARG A 726 18.71 -18.09 -7.13
C ARG A 726 19.97 -18.50 -6.35
N ASN A 727 20.63 -19.57 -6.75
CA ASN A 727 21.81 -20.05 -6.05
C ASN A 727 22.98 -19.06 -6.12
N ARG A 728 23.14 -18.33 -7.24
CA ARG A 728 24.14 -17.23 -7.33
C ARG A 728 23.80 -16.11 -6.36
N ALA A 729 22.54 -15.69 -6.28
CA ALA A 729 22.10 -14.66 -5.33
C ALA A 729 22.39 -15.07 -3.88
N LEU A 730 22.05 -16.30 -3.49
CA LEU A 730 22.31 -16.80 -2.14
C LEU A 730 23.81 -16.88 -1.79
N ARG A 731 24.67 -17.20 -2.77
CA ARG A 731 26.13 -17.18 -2.57
C ARG A 731 26.67 -15.75 -2.42
N ALA A 732 26.15 -14.79 -3.18
CA ALA A 732 26.49 -13.37 -3.01
C ALA A 732 26.06 -12.87 -1.63
N MET A 733 24.84 -13.20 -1.19
CA MET A 733 24.35 -12.87 0.16
C MET A 733 25.21 -13.48 1.28
N ARG A 734 25.78 -14.69 1.07
CA ARG A 734 26.68 -15.32 2.04
C ARG A 734 27.89 -14.46 2.34
N LYS A 735 28.41 -13.71 1.37
CA LYS A 735 29.53 -12.79 1.59
C LYS A 735 29.21 -11.76 2.68
N ALA A 736 27.95 -11.36 2.83
CA ALA A 736 27.46 -10.43 3.86
C ALA A 736 27.00 -11.11 5.15
N PHE A 737 26.86 -12.44 5.17
CA PHE A 737 26.26 -13.21 6.26
C PHE A 737 24.84 -12.73 6.62
N ALA A 738 24.07 -12.29 5.63
CA ALA A 738 22.81 -11.59 5.79
C ALA A 738 21.59 -12.52 5.79
N PRO A 739 20.60 -12.31 6.67
CA PRO A 739 19.26 -12.85 6.51
C PRO A 739 18.51 -12.08 5.41
N HIS A 740 17.33 -12.60 5.04
CA HIS A 740 16.50 -12.07 4.00
C HIS A 740 15.08 -11.69 4.51
N VAL A 741 14.57 -10.54 4.16
CA VAL A 741 13.18 -10.11 4.39
C VAL A 741 12.51 -9.78 3.06
N ALA A 742 11.33 -10.34 2.81
CA ALA A 742 10.62 -10.20 1.54
C ALA A 742 9.08 -10.18 1.72
N GLY A 743 8.34 -9.91 0.64
CA GLY A 743 6.89 -9.88 0.55
C GLY A 743 6.33 -10.77 -0.56
N ASP A 744 5.37 -10.26 -1.34
CA ASP A 744 4.78 -10.78 -2.58
C ASP A 744 4.06 -12.14 -2.47
N GLN A 745 4.67 -13.13 -1.87
CA GLN A 745 4.20 -14.52 -1.92
C GLN A 745 2.87 -14.79 -1.21
N HIS A 746 2.25 -13.78 -0.59
CA HIS A 746 0.94 -13.89 0.05
C HIS A 746 0.82 -15.05 1.04
N LEU A 747 1.95 -15.46 1.64
CA LEU A 747 2.03 -16.52 2.64
C LEU A 747 3.11 -16.20 3.67
N GLY A 748 2.72 -15.63 4.80
CA GLY A 748 3.65 -15.38 5.90
C GLY A 748 4.41 -16.64 6.25
N SER A 749 5.77 -16.62 6.16
CA SER A 749 6.57 -17.82 6.39
C SER A 749 8.00 -17.49 6.79
N VAL A 750 8.59 -18.34 7.62
CA VAL A 750 10.02 -18.33 7.93
C VAL A 750 10.63 -19.62 7.44
N ILE A 751 11.65 -19.49 6.60
CA ILE A 751 12.44 -20.63 6.09
C ILE A 751 13.93 -20.37 6.24
N GLN A 752 14.71 -21.43 6.21
CA GLN A 752 16.14 -21.36 5.94
C GLN A 752 16.42 -21.97 4.58
N TYR A 753 17.11 -21.23 3.71
CA TYR A 753 17.47 -21.72 2.38
C TYR A 753 18.51 -22.82 2.42
N GLY A 754 18.47 -23.68 1.40
CA GLY A 754 19.52 -24.62 1.09
C GLY A 754 19.95 -24.49 -0.37
N ILE A 755 21.26 -24.60 -0.64
CA ILE A 755 21.87 -24.61 -1.97
C ILE A 755 22.35 -26.04 -2.29
N ASP A 756 23.47 -26.44 -1.70
CA ASP A 756 24.07 -27.74 -1.91
C ASP A 756 23.61 -28.75 -0.82
N ALA A 757 23.28 -28.24 0.37
CA ALA A 757 22.71 -28.98 1.49
C ALA A 757 21.50 -28.24 2.06
N PHE A 758 20.74 -28.84 2.96
CA PHE A 758 19.77 -28.11 3.78
C PHE A 758 20.51 -27.19 4.74
N GLU A 759 19.93 -26.01 5.00
CA GLU A 759 20.43 -25.02 5.97
C GLU A 759 21.79 -24.37 5.62
N ASP A 760 22.36 -24.62 4.45
CA ASP A 760 23.60 -23.97 3.99
C ASP A 760 23.38 -22.56 3.40
N GLY A 761 22.18 -22.03 3.52
CA GLY A 761 21.79 -20.68 3.18
C GLY A 761 21.29 -19.87 4.39
N PRO A 762 20.85 -18.63 4.16
CA PRO A 762 20.34 -17.76 5.22
C PRO A 762 18.90 -18.07 5.61
N PHE A 763 18.51 -17.58 6.79
CA PHE A 763 17.12 -17.45 7.18
C PHE A 763 16.42 -16.38 6.33
N ALA A 764 15.16 -16.64 6.00
CA ALA A 764 14.32 -15.73 5.23
C ALA A 764 12.93 -15.61 5.86
N PHE A 765 12.40 -14.39 5.85
CA PHE A 765 11.07 -14.08 6.32
C PHE A 765 10.26 -13.44 5.22
N VAL A 766 9.21 -14.12 4.76
CA VAL A 766 8.12 -13.49 4.01
C VAL A 766 7.12 -12.97 5.02
N VAL A 767 6.93 -11.64 5.04
CA VAL A 767 5.98 -11.05 5.98
C VAL A 767 4.54 -11.27 5.50
N PRO A 768 3.56 -11.42 6.41
CA PRO A 768 2.16 -11.51 6.02
C PRO A 768 1.72 -10.28 5.22
N SER A 769 0.90 -10.48 4.19
CA SER A 769 0.30 -9.37 3.42
C SER A 769 -0.67 -8.57 4.27
N VAL A 770 -0.67 -7.24 4.13
CA VAL A 770 -1.60 -6.37 4.87
C VAL A 770 -3.05 -6.68 4.53
N ALA A 771 -3.33 -6.96 3.24
CA ALA A 771 -4.65 -7.40 2.79
C ALA A 771 -4.49 -8.37 1.62
N ASN A 772 -4.68 -9.64 1.89
CA ASN A 772 -4.32 -10.73 0.99
C ASN A 772 -5.52 -11.21 0.17
N LEU A 773 -5.58 -10.89 -1.14
CA LEU A 773 -6.63 -11.44 -2.05
C LEU A 773 -6.21 -12.72 -2.76
N TRP A 774 -4.93 -13.02 -2.86
CA TRP A 774 -4.38 -14.15 -3.61
C TRP A 774 -3.51 -15.06 -2.74
N PRO A 775 -4.04 -15.59 -1.59
CA PRO A 775 -3.22 -16.33 -0.65
C PRO A 775 -2.71 -17.63 -1.27
N ARG A 776 -1.46 -17.93 -1.02
CA ARG A 776 -0.88 -19.25 -1.21
C ARG A 776 -1.08 -20.07 0.06
N ARG A 777 -0.84 -21.40 -0.01
CA ARG A 777 -0.82 -22.30 1.14
C ARG A 777 0.30 -23.33 1.02
N TRP A 778 0.75 -23.83 2.16
CA TRP A 778 1.81 -24.84 2.23
C TRP A 778 1.35 -26.03 3.08
N TYR A 779 0.88 -27.08 2.39
CA TYR A 779 0.53 -28.38 2.94
C TYR A 779 1.21 -29.47 2.12
N PRO A 780 2.55 -29.67 2.29
CA PRO A 780 3.30 -30.60 1.47
C PRO A 780 2.79 -32.03 1.64
N PRO A 781 2.84 -32.86 0.57
CA PRO A 781 2.28 -34.22 0.61
C PRO A 781 2.96 -35.14 1.60
N GLU A 782 4.20 -34.80 1.99
CA GLU A 782 4.99 -35.55 2.95
C GLU A 782 5.47 -34.65 4.09
N PRO A 783 5.45 -35.14 5.35
CA PRO A 783 6.00 -34.39 6.46
C PRO A 783 7.49 -34.07 6.25
N GLY A 784 7.90 -32.85 6.66
CA GLY A 784 9.31 -32.46 6.57
C GLY A 784 10.25 -33.40 7.37
N ALA A 785 11.43 -33.61 6.82
CA ALA A 785 12.48 -34.33 7.53
C ALA A 785 13.09 -33.43 8.63
N ASN A 786 13.73 -34.04 9.61
CA ASN A 786 14.48 -33.36 10.69
C ASN A 786 13.72 -32.29 11.48
N ARG A 787 12.38 -32.23 11.39
CA ARG A 787 11.58 -31.28 12.16
C ARG A 787 11.65 -31.50 13.66
N ALA A 788 11.44 -30.45 14.43
CA ALA A 788 11.37 -30.49 15.87
C ALA A 788 10.27 -31.48 16.35
N PRO A 789 10.47 -32.22 17.42
CA PRO A 789 9.45 -33.13 17.96
C PRO A 789 8.14 -32.37 18.28
N GLY A 790 7.03 -32.84 17.70
CA GLY A 790 5.71 -32.20 17.88
C GLY A 790 5.42 -31.01 16.97
N ALA A 791 6.39 -30.58 16.17
CA ALA A 791 6.16 -29.52 15.20
C ALA A 791 5.20 -29.96 14.08
N PRO A 792 4.46 -29.02 13.48
CA PRO A 792 3.52 -29.31 12.39
C PRO A 792 4.17 -30.07 11.22
N PRO A 793 3.43 -30.92 10.49
CA PRO A 793 3.98 -31.70 9.37
C PRO A 793 4.58 -30.84 8.25
N TYR A 794 4.13 -29.62 8.08
CA TYR A 794 4.62 -28.69 7.04
C TYR A 794 5.95 -28.02 7.39
N THR A 795 6.49 -28.19 8.58
CA THR A 795 7.82 -27.71 9.00
C THR A 795 8.92 -28.72 8.71
N GLY A 796 10.19 -28.32 8.89
CA GLY A 796 11.37 -29.15 8.64
C GLY A 796 11.87 -29.07 7.20
N GLU A 797 12.69 -30.02 6.81
CA GLU A 797 13.36 -30.05 5.51
C GLU A 797 12.41 -30.46 4.38
N HIS A 798 12.34 -29.65 3.35
CA HIS A 798 11.54 -29.87 2.14
C HIS A 798 12.29 -29.47 0.88
N LEU A 799 11.87 -30.01 -0.24
CA LEU A 799 12.13 -29.44 -1.57
C LEU A 799 10.90 -28.65 -2.00
N ASP A 800 11.09 -27.46 -2.56
CA ASP A 800 9.99 -26.67 -3.15
C ASP A 800 9.55 -27.23 -4.52
N GLY A 801 8.66 -26.50 -5.23
CA GLY A 801 8.16 -26.91 -6.54
C GLY A 801 9.24 -26.92 -7.65
N PHE A 802 10.37 -26.27 -7.44
CA PHE A 802 11.54 -26.25 -8.34
C PHE A 802 12.67 -27.16 -7.90
N GLY A 803 12.47 -27.93 -6.84
CA GLY A 803 13.49 -28.81 -6.29
C GLY A 803 14.54 -28.10 -5.43
N ASN A 804 14.36 -26.83 -5.10
CA ASN A 804 15.23 -26.11 -4.19
C ASN A 804 15.05 -26.62 -2.76
N ARG A 805 16.16 -26.76 -2.04
CA ARG A 805 16.15 -27.15 -0.62
C ARG A 805 15.71 -25.97 0.24
N MET A 806 14.88 -26.25 1.22
CA MET A 806 14.49 -25.30 2.26
C MET A 806 14.14 -26.02 3.55
N THR A 807 14.49 -25.44 4.68
CA THR A 807 14.01 -25.85 6.00
C THR A 807 12.93 -24.88 6.43
N VAL A 808 11.70 -25.34 6.61
CA VAL A 808 10.54 -24.53 6.96
C VAL A 808 10.40 -24.49 8.49
N HIS A 809 10.43 -23.28 9.07
CA HIS A 809 10.32 -23.07 10.51
C HIS A 809 8.89 -22.71 10.92
N ALA A 810 8.24 -21.79 10.19
CA ALA A 810 6.87 -21.35 10.47
C ALA A 810 6.14 -20.97 9.18
N VAL A 811 4.80 -21.17 9.14
CA VAL A 811 3.94 -20.79 8.03
C VAL A 811 2.57 -20.37 8.57
N ALA A 812 2.10 -19.19 8.18
CA ALA A 812 0.75 -18.70 8.43
C ALA A 812 -0.17 -19.17 7.29
N ASN A 813 -0.61 -20.42 7.35
CA ASN A 813 -1.52 -20.97 6.35
C ASN A 813 -2.93 -20.38 6.48
N PRO A 814 -3.59 -20.03 5.34
CA PRO A 814 -4.99 -19.60 5.33
C PRO A 814 -5.92 -20.61 5.99
N MET A 815 -6.86 -20.12 6.80
CA MET A 815 -7.79 -20.93 7.59
C MET A 815 -9.08 -20.17 7.85
N ARG A 816 -10.13 -20.84 8.24
CA ARG A 816 -11.35 -20.21 8.74
C ARG A 816 -11.08 -19.51 10.07
N SER A 817 -10.78 -18.23 10.02
CA SER A 817 -10.40 -17.43 11.20
C SER A 817 -11.53 -17.23 12.20
N GLY A 818 -12.78 -17.25 11.72
CA GLY A 818 -13.96 -16.87 12.51
C GLY A 818 -14.11 -15.34 12.69
N VAL A 819 -13.22 -14.54 12.11
CA VAL A 819 -13.26 -13.06 12.13
C VAL A 819 -13.91 -12.55 10.83
N GLN A 820 -14.69 -11.48 10.91
CA GLN A 820 -15.37 -10.90 9.76
C GLN A 820 -14.72 -9.57 9.33
N PRO A 821 -14.65 -9.28 8.02
CA PRO A 821 -15.12 -10.08 6.88
C PRO A 821 -14.19 -11.26 6.56
N SER A 822 -14.78 -12.44 6.29
CA SER A 822 -14.01 -13.65 5.96
C SER A 822 -13.14 -13.49 4.71
N ALA A 823 -13.59 -12.69 3.74
CA ALA A 823 -12.85 -12.35 2.53
C ALA A 823 -11.46 -11.75 2.83
N LEU A 824 -11.30 -11.11 3.97
CA LEU A 824 -10.03 -10.55 4.43
C LEU A 824 -9.34 -11.50 5.42
N TYR A 825 -10.03 -11.84 6.51
CA TYR A 825 -9.37 -12.43 7.68
C TYR A 825 -9.11 -13.94 7.56
N ASP A 826 -9.84 -14.68 6.73
CA ASP A 826 -9.55 -16.09 6.49
C ASP A 826 -8.28 -16.31 5.64
N ARG A 827 -7.73 -15.25 5.08
CA ARG A 827 -6.52 -15.26 4.25
C ARG A 827 -5.26 -14.86 5.00
N VAL A 828 -5.33 -14.86 6.34
CA VAL A 828 -4.21 -14.60 7.26
C VAL A 828 -3.44 -13.30 6.96
N PRO A 829 -4.14 -12.14 6.87
CA PRO A 829 -3.51 -10.85 6.64
C PRO A 829 -2.79 -10.36 7.89
N GLY A 830 -1.71 -9.62 7.70
CA GLY A 830 -0.94 -9.12 8.82
C GLY A 830 0.25 -8.24 8.42
N TYR A 831 1.25 -8.23 9.29
CA TYR A 831 2.51 -7.51 9.09
C TYR A 831 3.64 -8.22 9.83
N GLY A 832 4.89 -7.89 9.49
CA GLY A 832 6.09 -8.41 10.12
C GLY A 832 6.80 -7.39 10.99
N ILE A 833 7.34 -7.84 12.12
CA ILE A 833 8.28 -7.08 12.95
C ILE A 833 9.57 -7.89 13.05
N ILE A 834 10.68 -7.28 12.76
CA ILE A 834 12.00 -7.89 12.80
C ILE A 834 12.82 -7.14 13.86
N ARG A 835 13.30 -7.87 14.87
CA ARG A 835 14.13 -7.31 15.93
C ARG A 835 15.54 -7.80 15.82
N PHE A 836 16.48 -6.89 15.90
CA PHE A 836 17.91 -7.17 15.89
C PHE A 836 18.52 -6.71 17.21
N ASP A 837 19.33 -7.57 17.84
CA ASP A 837 20.22 -7.17 18.93
C ASP A 837 21.66 -7.15 18.39
N LYS A 838 22.25 -5.98 18.31
CA LYS A 838 23.57 -5.75 17.73
C LYS A 838 24.70 -6.36 18.59
N LEU A 839 24.52 -6.53 19.89
CA LEU A 839 25.55 -7.07 20.77
C LEU A 839 25.55 -8.61 20.76
N SER A 840 24.38 -9.23 20.92
CA SER A 840 24.27 -10.70 20.92
C SER A 840 24.26 -11.27 19.52
N ARG A 841 23.91 -10.46 18.49
CA ARG A 841 23.63 -10.86 17.10
C ARG A 841 22.37 -11.71 16.96
N ASP A 842 21.49 -11.65 17.95
CA ASP A 842 20.21 -12.34 17.89
C ASP A 842 19.22 -11.60 16.98
N ILE A 843 18.42 -12.36 16.24
CA ILE A 843 17.42 -11.88 15.31
C ILE A 843 16.11 -12.58 15.66
N VAL A 844 15.03 -11.80 15.73
CA VAL A 844 13.68 -12.29 16.01
C VAL A 844 12.74 -11.87 14.88
N PHE A 845 12.09 -12.84 14.26
CA PHE A 845 11.04 -12.65 13.28
C PHE A 845 9.68 -12.83 13.95
N GLU A 846 8.82 -11.80 13.89
CA GLU A 846 7.48 -11.78 14.45
C GLU A 846 6.45 -11.59 13.34
N ALA A 847 5.42 -12.42 13.28
CA ALA A 847 4.29 -12.28 12.37
C ALA A 847 3.00 -12.00 13.13
N TRP A 848 2.44 -10.83 12.93
CA TRP A 848 1.29 -10.32 13.65
C TRP A 848 0.03 -10.36 12.79
N PRO A 849 -1.06 -10.99 13.30
CA PRO A 849 -2.36 -10.93 12.61
C PRO A 849 -2.90 -9.51 12.58
N ARG A 850 -3.46 -9.10 11.46
CA ARG A 850 -4.06 -7.77 11.27
C ARG A 850 -5.15 -7.42 12.30
N TRP A 851 -5.90 -8.42 12.78
CA TRP A 851 -7.00 -8.23 13.74
C TRP A 851 -6.55 -8.22 15.20
N VAL A 852 -5.28 -8.34 15.47
CA VAL A 852 -4.74 -8.34 16.83
C VAL A 852 -4.20 -6.95 17.15
N ASP A 853 -4.72 -6.38 18.23
CA ASP A 853 -4.19 -5.17 18.83
C ASP A 853 -3.02 -5.55 19.76
N PRO A 854 -1.76 -5.26 19.38
CA PRO A 854 -0.59 -5.66 20.17
C PRO A 854 -0.47 -4.95 21.52
N SER A 855 -1.25 -3.88 21.75
CA SER A 855 -1.29 -3.17 23.04
C SER A 855 -2.09 -3.92 24.10
N GLN A 856 -2.90 -4.91 23.71
CA GLN A 856 -3.78 -5.63 24.65
C GLN A 856 -3.02 -6.75 25.36
N PRO A 857 -3.29 -6.96 26.67
CA PRO A 857 -2.71 -8.08 27.39
C PRO A 857 -3.14 -9.42 26.76
N GLY A 858 -2.18 -10.26 26.42
CA GLY A 858 -2.44 -11.57 25.81
C GLY A 858 -2.58 -11.51 24.29
N ALA A 859 -2.17 -10.42 23.65
CA ALA A 859 -2.02 -10.37 22.20
C ALA A 859 -1.03 -11.45 21.73
N GLU A 860 -1.44 -12.24 20.76
CA GLU A 860 -0.65 -13.38 20.24
C GLU A 860 -0.34 -13.18 18.76
N GLN A 861 0.85 -13.57 18.37
CA GLN A 861 1.29 -13.69 16.99
C GLN A 861 0.64 -14.91 16.31
N TYR A 862 0.89 -15.08 15.02
CA TYR A 862 0.50 -16.32 14.34
C TYR A 862 1.16 -17.55 14.98
N PRO A 863 0.50 -18.72 14.97
CA PRO A 863 1.09 -19.95 15.53
C PRO A 863 2.44 -20.29 14.89
N GLY A 864 3.44 -20.54 15.72
CA GLY A 864 4.82 -20.83 15.29
C GLY A 864 5.75 -19.61 15.32
N TRP A 865 5.24 -18.43 15.58
CA TRP A 865 6.04 -17.23 15.86
C TRP A 865 6.06 -16.87 17.35
N PRO A 866 7.10 -16.12 17.81
CA PRO A 866 8.25 -15.64 17.03
C PRO A 866 9.22 -16.76 16.65
N VAL A 867 10.02 -16.55 15.58
CA VAL A 867 11.17 -17.38 15.25
C VAL A 867 12.44 -16.61 15.62
N GLU A 868 13.24 -17.20 16.49
CA GLU A 868 14.47 -16.60 17.02
C GLU A 868 15.69 -17.39 16.55
N PHE A 869 16.74 -16.72 16.13
CA PHE A 869 18.02 -17.32 15.72
C PHE A 869 19.15 -16.32 15.92
N ASN A 870 20.38 -16.83 15.97
CA ASN A 870 21.57 -15.98 15.97
C ASN A 870 22.08 -15.76 14.55
N GLN A 871 22.70 -14.62 14.25
CA GLN A 871 23.30 -14.34 12.95
C GLN A 871 24.21 -15.49 12.47
N LEU A 872 24.94 -16.12 13.39
CA LEU A 872 25.85 -17.23 13.07
C LEU A 872 25.13 -18.55 12.71
N ASP A 873 23.82 -18.65 12.97
CA ASP A 873 23.00 -19.77 12.52
C ASP A 873 22.66 -19.69 11.02
N ASN A 874 22.81 -18.51 10.42
CA ASN A 874 22.80 -18.39 8.98
C ASN A 874 23.93 -19.22 8.36
N TYR A 875 23.68 -19.79 7.19
CA TYR A 875 24.68 -20.57 6.44
C TYR A 875 25.27 -21.70 7.26
N GLY A 876 24.47 -22.66 7.68
CA GLY A 876 24.87 -23.95 8.18
C GLY A 876 25.56 -24.80 7.11
N GLY A 877 25.73 -26.07 7.38
CA GLY A 877 26.37 -26.98 6.44
C GLY A 877 27.91 -26.89 6.41
N GLU A 878 28.50 -26.32 7.48
CA GLU A 878 29.95 -26.30 7.64
C GLU A 878 30.56 -27.73 7.68
N VAL A 879 31.65 -27.91 6.94
CA VAL A 879 32.40 -29.16 6.92
C VAL A 879 33.52 -29.22 7.97
N GLY A 880 33.75 -28.08 8.63
CA GLY A 880 34.75 -27.98 9.69
C GLY A 880 34.98 -26.53 10.10
N TYR A 881 35.95 -26.34 10.96
CA TYR A 881 36.31 -25.04 11.51
C TYR A 881 37.82 -24.80 11.38
N LEU A 882 38.18 -23.53 11.20
CA LEU A 882 39.56 -23.10 11.36
C LEU A 882 39.94 -23.01 12.86
N PRO A 883 41.23 -22.80 13.19
CA PRO A 883 41.65 -22.50 14.55
C PRO A 883 40.88 -21.32 15.13
N THR A 884 40.65 -21.33 16.43
CA THR A 884 40.02 -20.20 17.11
C THR A 884 40.94 -18.98 17.06
N ILE A 885 40.38 -17.81 16.70
CA ILE A 885 41.08 -16.54 16.68
C ILE A 885 40.75 -15.80 17.94
N GLU A 886 41.78 -15.41 18.70
CA GLU A 886 41.67 -14.55 19.88
C GLU A 886 42.30 -13.21 19.56
N VAL A 887 41.48 -12.15 19.60
CA VAL A 887 41.86 -10.78 19.21
C VAL A 887 42.11 -9.95 20.45
N SER A 888 43.20 -9.22 20.45
CA SER A 888 43.52 -8.22 21.49
C SER A 888 43.77 -6.86 20.87
N GLY A 889 43.32 -5.81 21.53
CA GLY A 889 43.41 -4.43 21.04
C GLY A 889 42.18 -3.93 20.27
N LEU A 890 41.35 -4.82 19.74
CA LEU A 890 40.05 -4.53 19.14
C LEU A 890 38.96 -5.33 19.85
N THR A 891 37.76 -4.75 19.91
CA THR A 891 36.53 -5.40 20.38
C THR A 891 35.55 -5.43 19.20
N ASP A 892 34.84 -6.55 19.05
CA ASP A 892 33.88 -6.75 17.95
C ASP A 892 34.49 -6.49 16.55
N PRO A 893 35.70 -7.03 16.23
CA PRO A 893 36.35 -6.77 14.95
C PRO A 893 35.57 -7.43 13.81
N VAL A 894 35.79 -6.92 12.60
CA VAL A 894 35.36 -7.57 11.37
C VAL A 894 36.32 -8.73 11.03
N VAL A 895 35.75 -9.87 10.71
CA VAL A 895 36.48 -11.07 10.27
C VAL A 895 36.01 -11.44 8.87
N GLN A 896 36.95 -11.47 7.92
CA GLN A 896 36.70 -11.89 6.54
C GLN A 896 37.44 -13.21 6.26
N LEU A 897 36.70 -14.15 5.70
CA LEU A 897 37.23 -15.46 5.29
C LEU A 897 37.38 -15.49 3.76
N ILE A 898 38.56 -15.80 3.28
CA ILE A 898 38.93 -15.85 1.87
C ILE A 898 39.40 -17.26 1.50
N ASP A 899 38.88 -17.82 0.41
CA ASP A 899 39.39 -19.08 -0.16
C ASP A 899 40.64 -18.81 -0.98
N GLU A 900 41.76 -19.46 -0.66
CA GLU A 900 43.05 -19.20 -1.34
C GLU A 900 43.15 -19.82 -2.74
N ARG A 901 42.19 -20.65 -3.17
CA ARG A 901 42.22 -21.23 -4.54
C ARG A 901 41.91 -20.18 -5.63
N ASP A 902 40.98 -19.33 -5.35
CA ASP A 902 40.43 -18.31 -6.31
C ASP A 902 40.53 -16.89 -5.78
N GLY A 903 40.77 -16.72 -4.48
CA GLY A 903 40.85 -15.42 -3.82
C GLY A 903 39.47 -14.83 -3.50
N GLU A 904 38.40 -15.64 -3.64
CA GLU A 904 37.06 -15.20 -3.38
C GLU A 904 36.73 -15.11 -1.88
N VAL A 905 36.02 -14.05 -1.50
CA VAL A 905 35.49 -13.91 -0.15
C VAL A 905 34.38 -14.93 0.07
N VAL A 906 34.54 -15.78 1.07
CA VAL A 906 33.53 -16.76 1.46
C VAL A 906 32.44 -16.12 2.27
N TYR A 907 32.84 -15.32 3.27
CA TYR A 907 31.96 -14.40 4.02
C TYR A 907 32.78 -13.40 4.82
N THR A 908 32.09 -12.32 5.21
CA THR A 908 32.57 -11.30 6.14
C THR A 908 31.54 -11.13 7.25
N VAL A 909 31.99 -10.98 8.49
CA VAL A 909 31.11 -10.79 9.64
C VAL A 909 31.81 -9.95 10.72
N ARG A 910 31.10 -9.03 11.34
CA ARG A 910 31.55 -8.39 12.59
C ARG A 910 31.19 -9.33 13.73
N ILE A 911 32.20 -9.89 14.39
CA ILE A 911 32.01 -10.84 15.48
C ILE A 911 31.52 -10.13 16.76
N ALA A 912 30.94 -10.92 17.69
CA ALA A 912 30.62 -10.44 19.04
C ALA A 912 31.79 -10.75 19.99
N GLY A 913 32.40 -9.75 20.60
CA GLY A 913 33.52 -9.89 21.51
C GLY A 913 34.88 -9.99 20.82
N SER A 914 35.80 -10.80 21.34
CA SER A 914 37.19 -10.88 20.86
C SER A 914 37.63 -12.31 20.47
N SER A 915 36.72 -13.27 20.50
CA SER A 915 36.99 -14.65 20.16
C SER A 915 36.06 -15.15 19.09
N PHE A 916 36.61 -15.78 18.04
CA PHE A 916 35.83 -16.30 16.94
C PHE A 916 36.46 -17.55 16.36
N ARG A 917 35.62 -18.53 16.03
CA ARG A 917 36.04 -19.73 15.34
C ARG A 917 35.41 -19.83 13.97
N PRO A 918 36.14 -19.46 12.90
CA PRO A 918 35.56 -19.43 11.56
C PRO A 918 35.12 -20.82 11.09
N LYS A 919 33.84 -20.92 10.67
CA LYS A 919 33.32 -22.11 9.99
C LYS A 919 33.71 -22.07 8.52
N VAL A 920 33.93 -23.26 7.93
CA VAL A 920 34.30 -23.38 6.52
C VAL A 920 33.43 -24.42 5.82
N PHE A 921 33.23 -24.20 4.51
CA PHE A 921 32.32 -24.99 3.68
C PHE A 921 33.06 -25.94 2.71
N ASP A 922 34.39 -25.89 2.65
CA ASP A 922 35.25 -26.83 1.92
C ASP A 922 36.49 -27.18 2.75
N ALA A 923 36.64 -28.46 3.11
CA ALA A 923 37.79 -28.91 3.86
C ALA A 923 39.04 -29.18 2.97
N GLY A 924 38.89 -29.12 1.65
CA GLY A 924 39.95 -29.43 0.68
C GLY A 924 40.82 -28.23 0.30
N THR A 925 40.53 -27.06 0.84
CA THR A 925 41.24 -25.80 0.50
C THR A 925 41.98 -25.23 1.72
N ARG A 926 42.76 -24.20 1.49
CA ARG A 926 43.32 -23.31 2.50
C ARG A 926 42.59 -21.97 2.49
N TYR A 927 42.65 -21.31 3.61
CA TYR A 927 41.97 -20.07 3.83
C TYR A 927 42.91 -18.98 4.36
N THR A 928 42.68 -17.78 3.92
CA THR A 928 43.16 -16.56 4.55
C THR A 928 42.06 -15.99 5.42
N VAL A 929 42.36 -15.65 6.67
CA VAL A 929 41.48 -14.87 7.53
C VAL A 929 42.04 -13.46 7.69
N VAL A 930 41.24 -12.45 7.35
CA VAL A 930 41.55 -11.06 7.63
C VAL A 930 40.78 -10.62 8.84
N VAL A 931 41.43 -10.07 9.83
CA VAL A 931 40.82 -9.54 11.05
C VAL A 931 41.14 -8.07 11.11
N GLY A 932 40.16 -7.21 11.39
CA GLY A 932 40.45 -5.78 11.48
C GLY A 932 39.26 -4.91 11.82
N GLU A 933 39.51 -3.61 11.73
CA GLU A 933 38.46 -2.57 11.80
C GLU A 933 38.54 -1.69 10.54
N PRO A 934 37.59 -1.84 9.61
CA PRO A 934 37.62 -1.12 8.32
C PRO A 934 37.75 0.39 8.46
N ASP A 935 37.02 0.99 9.41
CA ASP A 935 37.02 2.44 9.62
C ASP A 935 38.37 3.02 10.09
N SER A 936 39.17 2.21 10.78
CA SER A 936 40.50 2.61 11.20
C SER A 936 41.60 2.19 10.24
N GLY A 937 41.28 1.32 9.28
CA GLY A 937 42.24 0.70 8.36
C GLY A 937 43.22 -0.25 9.04
N GLN A 938 42.94 -0.68 10.28
CA GLN A 938 43.73 -1.68 10.99
C GLN A 938 43.34 -3.06 10.53
N GLU A 939 44.26 -3.83 9.99
CA GLU A 939 44.02 -5.20 9.58
C GLU A 939 45.21 -6.10 9.83
N GLN A 940 44.94 -7.36 10.10
CA GLN A 940 45.92 -8.45 10.11
C GLN A 940 45.43 -9.65 9.29
N ARG A 941 46.35 -10.27 8.58
CA ARG A 941 46.05 -11.41 7.69
C ARG A 941 46.72 -12.66 8.23
N LEU A 942 45.96 -13.72 8.33
CA LEU A 942 46.41 -15.06 8.71
C LEU A 942 46.24 -15.98 7.50
N GLU A 943 47.34 -16.36 6.85
CA GLU A 943 47.35 -17.12 5.60
C GLU A 943 47.60 -18.58 5.81
N GLY A 944 47.22 -19.44 4.86
CA GLY A 944 47.51 -20.84 4.80
C GLY A 944 46.75 -21.70 5.81
N LEU A 945 45.67 -21.19 6.39
CA LEU A 945 44.86 -21.88 7.39
C LEU A 945 44.11 -23.06 6.77
N ALA A 946 44.04 -24.15 7.46
CA ALA A 946 43.28 -25.34 7.06
C ALA A 946 42.36 -25.78 8.19
N VAL A 947 41.39 -26.62 7.85
CA VAL A 947 40.52 -27.27 8.86
C VAL A 947 41.39 -27.92 9.95
N GLY A 948 41.25 -27.42 11.17
CA GLY A 948 42.09 -27.84 12.30
C GLY A 948 41.42 -28.87 13.18
N ALA A 949 42.25 -29.68 13.88
CA ALA A 949 41.80 -30.57 14.92
C ALA A 949 41.64 -29.78 16.23
N GLY A 950 40.47 -29.27 16.45
CA GLY A 950 39.83 -28.95 17.73
C GLY A 950 40.32 -27.71 18.50
N ASP A 951 41.50 -27.64 19.06
CA ASP A 951 41.85 -26.72 20.14
C ASP A 951 42.98 -25.70 19.83
N GLU A 952 43.31 -25.52 18.56
CA GLU A 952 44.34 -24.56 18.18
C GLU A 952 43.78 -23.13 18.29
N VAL A 953 44.55 -22.25 18.96
CA VAL A 953 44.20 -20.84 19.16
C VAL A 953 45.29 -19.99 18.54
N LEU A 954 44.87 -19.07 17.64
CA LEU A 954 45.74 -18.06 17.02
C LEU A 954 45.52 -16.72 17.70
N GLN A 955 46.60 -16.09 18.15
CA GLN A 955 46.57 -14.79 18.79
C GLN A 955 46.77 -13.68 17.74
N VAL A 956 45.86 -12.72 17.68
CA VAL A 956 45.95 -11.54 16.85
C VAL A 956 45.96 -10.29 17.73
N ALA A 957 47.00 -9.47 17.61
CA ALA A 957 47.19 -8.29 18.47
C ALA A 957 47.29 -7.00 17.62
N PHE A 958 46.56 -5.96 18.00
CA PHE A 958 46.54 -4.66 17.38
C PHE A 958 47.13 -3.59 18.28
#